data_16bf730e9a985be4b53eedf41cb823ca
#
_entry.id   16bf730e9a985be4b53eedf41cb823ca
#
_cell.length_a   1.000
_cell.length_b   1.000
_cell.length_c   1.000
_cell.angle_alpha   90.00
_cell.angle_beta   90.00
_cell.angle_gamma   90.00
#
_symmetry.space_group_name_H-M   'P 1'
#
loop_
_entity.id
_entity.type
_entity.pdbx_description
1 polymer ?
#
loop_
_entity_poly.entity_id
_entity_poly.type
_entity_poly.pdbx_seq_one_letter_code
_entity_poly.pdbx_strand_id
1 'polypeptide(L)'
;METTCYLIIIVFLLVLAVVDLFVGVSNDAVNFMNSAIGAKVARFRTVLIVASVGIIAGAMLSAGMMDVARHGIMQPSYFSFREVMMLFLAVMVTDVIVLDVFNSHGMPTSTTVSLVFELLGGAFVLALLKMSADGSLAMSDLLNSSKALSVIIAIFVSVALAFVTGAVVQWISRLIFTFRIHRHPYAEAFFGGIAFTVLAYFIFIKGLSGTPFIGEETKAWIVQNTGMLLFCIFCVTTFVSFFLVIARVNIFRLVVLFGTFALAMAFASNDLVNFVGVPLAGLSAFQDWMQHGAPDPDGFMMTSLMESEKSPFGYLAVAGVIMIVALATSKKAQNVVKTEVGLGRQDESDEMFGSSQAARTIVRSAQAAKTAVSSITPRWLRRAIRQRFDTENAEMLGGASFDMVRASVNLVLASVLIVIGTNYKLPLSTTYVTFMVAMGTSLADGAWGRDSAVFRVTGVLSVIGGWFLTAGIAFVSCALVCLLFYFGGFIAMFALMILAAFFVVKGNITYRKKKLEDKDALLASIMHSHDAEIVWDLLRKHISHTQSDTCRFTSEQYNRILDGLMSENLKGLRATQLLLKDKQEELKRVRHREFVALHRIPEDIALEHNTWFHLGANSNQQFIYCLKRLLEPIKEHVDNNFTPVPAAFMEEFRPIRNRIGNLMDETCEMLTTCCFDHEKRVLEEAELCKKELSALRKTHIDRMQRRTGTSDYKTSLIYLNILQESQELLNIMRHQLKAARKMLAENKHF
;
A
#
# COMPACT_ATOMS: atom_id res chain seq x y z
N MET A 1 -1.06 32.75 -32.79
CA MET A 1 -2.01 32.15 -31.81
C MET A 1 -1.54 30.73 -31.42
N GLU A 2 -1.17 29.89 -32.35
CA GLU A 2 -0.71 28.51 -32.08
C GLU A 2 0.57 28.46 -31.24
N THR A 3 1.57 29.28 -31.53
CA THR A 3 2.81 29.37 -30.75
C THR A 3 2.53 29.68 -29.26
N THR A 4 1.56 30.56 -28.98
CA THR A 4 1.16 30.89 -27.60
C THR A 4 0.48 29.68 -26.92
N CYS A 5 -0.34 28.90 -27.65
CA CYS A 5 -0.98 27.70 -27.13
C CYS A 5 0.06 26.63 -26.76
N TYR A 6 1.05 26.38 -27.63
CA TYR A 6 2.12 25.43 -27.33
C TYR A 6 3.02 25.90 -26.20
N LEU A 7 3.30 27.19 -26.09
CA LEU A 7 4.03 27.74 -24.95
C LEU A 7 3.29 27.48 -23.61
N ILE A 8 1.96 27.68 -23.60
CA ILE A 8 1.14 27.36 -22.41
C ILE A 8 1.22 25.87 -22.08
N ILE A 9 1.16 25.01 -23.09
CA ILE A 9 1.30 23.55 -22.90
C ILE A 9 2.65 23.19 -22.31
N ILE A 10 3.76 23.77 -22.82
CA ILE A 10 5.11 23.52 -22.27
C ILE A 10 5.23 24.00 -20.81
N VAL A 11 4.74 25.21 -20.51
CA VAL A 11 4.75 25.71 -19.12
C VAL A 11 3.94 24.76 -18.21
N PHE A 12 2.80 24.29 -18.69
CA PHE A 12 1.99 23.35 -17.91
C PHE A 12 2.69 21.99 -17.74
N LEU A 13 3.35 21.44 -18.76
CA LEU A 13 4.18 20.23 -18.66
C LEU A 13 5.27 20.38 -17.60
N LEU A 14 5.94 21.52 -17.55
CA LEU A 14 6.96 21.78 -16.53
C LEU A 14 6.36 21.90 -15.12
N VAL A 15 5.18 22.49 -14.99
CA VAL A 15 4.43 22.51 -13.71
C VAL A 15 4.03 21.10 -13.31
N LEU A 16 3.51 20.29 -14.25
CA LEU A 16 3.18 18.89 -13.98
C LEU A 16 4.42 18.08 -13.59
N ALA A 17 5.59 18.32 -14.20
CA ALA A 17 6.84 17.69 -13.78
C ALA A 17 7.17 17.94 -12.31
N VAL A 18 6.97 19.18 -11.84
CA VAL A 18 7.17 19.51 -10.41
C VAL A 18 6.15 18.78 -9.53
N VAL A 19 4.87 18.76 -9.92
CA VAL A 19 3.82 18.05 -9.18
C VAL A 19 4.11 16.55 -9.15
N ASP A 20 4.51 15.98 -10.26
CA ASP A 20 4.82 14.57 -10.42
C ASP A 20 6.05 14.16 -9.59
N LEU A 21 7.11 14.98 -9.55
CA LEU A 21 8.22 14.78 -8.62
C LEU A 21 7.76 14.69 -7.15
N PHE A 22 6.78 15.52 -6.74
CA PHE A 22 6.21 15.43 -5.39
C PHE A 22 5.38 14.16 -5.16
N VAL A 23 4.57 13.79 -6.13
CA VAL A 23 3.69 12.61 -6.04
C VAL A 23 4.51 11.33 -6.13
N GLY A 24 5.38 11.22 -7.11
CA GLY A 24 6.19 10.04 -7.37
C GLY A 24 7.23 9.77 -6.28
N VAL A 25 7.99 10.79 -5.84
CA VAL A 25 8.91 10.61 -4.70
C VAL A 25 8.16 10.21 -3.43
N SER A 26 6.92 10.67 -3.25
CA SER A 26 6.09 10.25 -2.12
C SER A 26 5.72 8.77 -2.18
N ASN A 27 5.59 8.20 -3.37
CA ASN A 27 5.38 6.78 -3.59
C ASN A 27 6.69 5.98 -3.41
N ASP A 28 7.77 6.43 -4.01
CA ASP A 28 8.99 5.66 -4.18
C ASP A 28 10.01 5.83 -3.04
N ALA A 29 9.80 6.78 -2.12
CA ALA A 29 10.65 6.98 -0.94
C ALA A 29 10.81 5.71 -0.10
N VAL A 30 9.80 4.85 -0.09
CA VAL A 30 9.81 3.57 0.62
C VAL A 30 10.94 2.66 0.13
N ASN A 31 11.27 2.70 -1.14
CA ASN A 31 12.21 1.80 -1.78
C ASN A 31 13.60 1.82 -1.12
N PHE A 32 14.11 3.01 -0.79
CA PHE A 32 15.44 3.19 -0.20
C PHE A 32 15.44 3.49 1.30
N MET A 33 14.29 3.84 1.91
CA MET A 33 14.16 4.15 3.35
C MET A 33 13.66 2.98 4.19
N ASN A 34 12.87 2.08 3.60
CA ASN A 34 12.19 0.97 4.27
C ASN A 34 13.14 0.14 5.14
N SER A 35 14.27 -0.33 4.58
CA SER A 35 15.19 -1.22 5.28
C SER A 35 15.89 -0.55 6.45
N ALA A 36 16.30 0.72 6.30
CA ALA A 36 16.93 1.48 7.37
C ALA A 36 15.97 1.84 8.51
N ILE A 37 14.71 2.15 8.16
CA ILE A 37 13.66 2.48 9.14
C ILE A 37 13.16 1.20 9.81
N GLY A 38 12.91 0.13 9.06
CA GLY A 38 12.42 -1.15 9.57
C GLY A 38 13.38 -1.81 10.56
N ALA A 39 14.68 -1.72 10.32
CA ALA A 39 15.72 -2.21 11.24
C ALA A 39 16.14 -1.19 12.31
N LYS A 40 15.54 0.01 12.35
CA LYS A 40 15.87 1.10 13.30
C LYS A 40 17.38 1.44 13.40
N VAL A 41 18.07 1.39 12.28
CA VAL A 41 19.52 1.55 12.20
C VAL A 41 19.99 2.95 12.64
N ALA A 42 19.20 3.98 12.28
CA ALA A 42 19.48 5.36 12.61
C ALA A 42 18.19 6.16 12.83
N ARG A 43 18.33 7.38 13.36
CA ARG A 43 17.19 8.32 13.46
C ARG A 43 16.69 8.67 12.06
N PHE A 44 15.37 8.86 11.91
CA PHE A 44 14.75 9.22 10.63
C PHE A 44 15.46 10.37 9.91
N ARG A 45 15.88 11.42 10.64
CA ARG A 45 16.61 12.57 10.07
C ARG A 45 17.95 12.17 9.45
N THR A 46 18.68 11.24 10.07
CA THR A 46 19.96 10.75 9.53
C THR A 46 19.74 9.96 8.24
N VAL A 47 18.74 9.07 8.22
CA VAL A 47 18.36 8.30 7.01
C VAL A 47 17.96 9.26 5.89
N LEU A 48 17.17 10.29 6.21
CA LEU A 48 16.74 11.32 5.26
C LEU A 48 17.93 12.08 4.65
N ILE A 49 18.90 12.52 5.47
CA ILE A 49 20.11 13.22 4.99
C ILE A 49 20.91 12.33 4.06
N VAL A 50 21.15 11.07 4.46
CA VAL A 50 21.90 10.10 3.65
C VAL A 50 21.22 9.85 2.30
N ALA A 51 19.90 9.64 2.32
CA ALA A 51 19.10 9.46 1.11
C ALA A 51 19.13 10.71 0.22
N SER A 52 19.03 11.91 0.81
CA SER A 52 19.06 13.19 0.07
C SER A 52 20.38 13.39 -0.68
N VAL A 53 21.50 13.04 -0.06
CA VAL A 53 22.82 13.08 -0.74
C VAL A 53 22.87 12.09 -1.90
N GLY A 54 22.29 10.87 -1.71
CA GLY A 54 22.15 9.89 -2.78
C GLY A 54 21.30 10.39 -3.94
N ILE A 55 20.15 11.01 -3.67
CA ILE A 55 19.25 11.57 -4.68
C ILE A 55 19.95 12.62 -5.55
N ILE A 56 20.65 13.58 -4.96
CA ILE A 56 21.40 14.58 -5.74
C ILE A 56 22.45 13.90 -6.64
N ALA A 57 23.25 13.01 -6.07
CA ALA A 57 24.26 12.30 -6.84
C ALA A 57 23.64 11.50 -8.00
N GLY A 58 22.51 10.80 -7.75
CA GLY A 58 21.80 10.04 -8.77
C GLY A 58 21.15 10.90 -9.84
N ALA A 59 20.52 12.01 -9.46
CA ALA A 59 19.92 12.95 -10.41
C ALA A 59 20.94 13.48 -11.41
N MET A 60 22.15 13.79 -10.95
CA MET A 60 23.26 14.24 -11.81
C MET A 60 23.75 13.16 -12.80
N LEU A 61 23.47 11.88 -12.51
CA LEU A 61 23.85 10.74 -13.34
C LEU A 61 22.72 10.22 -14.25
N SER A 62 21.54 10.81 -14.20
CA SER A 62 20.33 10.32 -14.88
C SER A 62 20.25 10.64 -16.39
N ALA A 63 21.16 11.48 -16.92
CA ALA A 63 21.10 11.98 -18.31
C ALA A 63 20.96 10.86 -19.36
N GLY A 64 21.61 9.70 -19.15
CA GLY A 64 21.56 8.58 -20.09
C GLY A 64 20.23 7.84 -20.18
N MET A 65 19.34 8.00 -19.20
CA MET A 65 18.01 7.37 -19.17
C MET A 65 16.93 8.21 -19.89
N MET A 66 17.20 9.50 -20.15
CA MET A 66 16.22 10.41 -20.80
C MET A 66 15.82 9.96 -22.22
N ASP A 67 16.66 9.18 -22.90
CA ASP A 67 16.39 8.60 -24.22
C ASP A 67 15.13 7.70 -24.24
N VAL A 68 14.76 7.11 -23.09
CA VAL A 68 13.58 6.23 -22.99
C VAL A 68 12.29 7.02 -23.29
N ALA A 69 12.17 8.25 -22.77
CA ALA A 69 11.02 9.11 -23.00
C ALA A 69 11.00 9.69 -24.43
N ARG A 70 12.16 9.90 -25.06
CA ARG A 70 12.28 10.49 -26.39
C ARG A 70 11.94 9.53 -27.53
N HIS A 71 12.64 8.40 -27.60
CA HIS A 71 12.53 7.43 -28.71
C HIS A 71 12.50 5.96 -28.23
N GLY A 72 12.23 5.74 -26.94
CA GLY A 72 12.22 4.39 -26.35
C GLY A 72 11.07 3.53 -26.83
N ILE A 73 9.90 4.11 -27.06
CA ILE A 73 8.64 3.40 -27.38
C ILE A 73 8.13 3.75 -28.77
N MET A 74 8.11 5.02 -29.15
CA MET A 74 7.70 5.49 -30.47
C MET A 74 8.92 5.79 -31.35
N GLN A 75 8.69 5.91 -32.66
CA GLN A 75 9.64 6.42 -33.67
C GLN A 75 9.31 7.88 -34.00
N PRO A 76 9.92 8.90 -33.35
CA PRO A 76 9.51 10.30 -33.46
C PRO A 76 9.59 10.85 -34.90
N SER A 77 10.47 10.30 -35.73
CA SER A 77 10.62 10.71 -37.12
C SER A 77 9.35 10.58 -37.99
N TYR A 78 8.41 9.75 -37.55
CA TYR A 78 7.13 9.56 -38.24
C TYR A 78 5.98 10.38 -37.64
N PHE A 79 6.23 11.13 -36.56
CA PHE A 79 5.20 11.93 -35.88
C PHE A 79 5.47 13.42 -36.04
N SER A 80 4.40 14.19 -36.22
CA SER A 80 4.46 15.64 -36.31
C SER A 80 4.69 16.25 -34.92
N PHE A 81 5.13 17.49 -34.87
CA PHE A 81 5.29 18.25 -33.61
C PHE A 81 3.97 18.30 -32.83
N ARG A 82 2.84 18.52 -33.49
CA ARG A 82 1.53 18.52 -32.87
C ARG A 82 1.20 17.17 -32.21
N GLU A 83 1.40 16.06 -32.90
CA GLU A 83 1.14 14.71 -32.41
C GLU A 83 2.00 14.37 -31.18
N VAL A 84 3.29 14.74 -31.23
CA VAL A 84 4.22 14.52 -30.11
C VAL A 84 3.82 15.35 -28.89
N MET A 85 3.46 16.64 -29.08
CA MET A 85 3.00 17.50 -27.98
C MET A 85 1.70 17.00 -27.35
N MET A 86 0.76 16.49 -28.17
CA MET A 86 -0.47 15.84 -27.68
C MET A 86 -0.16 14.62 -26.83
N LEU A 87 0.75 13.75 -27.32
CA LEU A 87 1.16 12.55 -26.61
C LEU A 87 1.79 12.89 -25.27
N PHE A 88 2.75 13.81 -25.25
CA PHE A 88 3.44 14.19 -24.01
C PHE A 88 2.52 14.82 -22.98
N LEU A 89 1.56 15.65 -23.42
CA LEU A 89 0.55 16.19 -22.53
C LEU A 89 -0.40 15.10 -22.00
N ALA A 90 -0.83 14.16 -22.85
CA ALA A 90 -1.69 13.05 -22.47
C ALA A 90 -1.01 12.17 -21.40
N VAL A 91 0.26 11.82 -21.62
CA VAL A 91 1.06 11.03 -20.66
C VAL A 91 1.13 11.74 -19.31
N MET A 92 1.58 12.98 -19.26
CA MET A 92 1.78 13.69 -17.98
C MET A 92 0.49 13.94 -17.21
N VAL A 93 -0.62 14.25 -17.92
CA VAL A 93 -1.94 14.41 -17.28
C VAL A 93 -2.43 13.09 -16.71
N THR A 94 -2.24 11.99 -17.43
CA THR A 94 -2.65 10.65 -16.99
C THR A 94 -1.83 10.20 -15.79
N ASP A 95 -0.50 10.32 -15.86
CA ASP A 95 0.43 9.84 -14.84
C ASP A 95 0.17 10.50 -13.48
N VAL A 96 0.09 11.83 -13.43
CA VAL A 96 -0.17 12.56 -12.19
C VAL A 96 -1.50 12.13 -11.55
N ILE A 97 -2.56 11.90 -12.36
CA ILE A 97 -3.87 11.48 -11.84
C ILE A 97 -3.81 10.03 -11.33
N VAL A 98 -3.24 9.11 -12.12
CA VAL A 98 -3.14 7.69 -11.77
C VAL A 98 -2.32 7.52 -10.50
N LEU A 99 -1.12 8.11 -10.43
CA LEU A 99 -0.26 8.02 -9.26
C LEU A 99 -0.90 8.62 -7.99
N ASP A 100 -1.57 9.79 -8.09
CA ASP A 100 -2.22 10.39 -6.90
C ASP A 100 -3.38 9.53 -6.38
N VAL A 101 -4.15 8.88 -7.25
CA VAL A 101 -5.22 7.95 -6.88
C VAL A 101 -4.65 6.74 -6.13
N PHE A 102 -3.63 6.08 -6.67
CA PHE A 102 -3.02 4.91 -6.02
C PHE A 102 -2.34 5.27 -4.70
N ASN A 103 -1.61 6.38 -4.64
CA ASN A 103 -0.98 6.87 -3.42
C ASN A 103 -2.00 7.21 -2.32
N SER A 104 -3.17 7.74 -2.70
CA SER A 104 -4.25 8.05 -1.76
C SER A 104 -4.85 6.81 -1.10
N HIS A 105 -4.76 5.64 -1.78
CA HIS A 105 -5.17 4.33 -1.25
C HIS A 105 -4.03 3.58 -0.54
N GLY A 106 -2.81 4.16 -0.48
CA GLY A 106 -1.64 3.55 0.17
C GLY A 106 -1.11 2.31 -0.55
N MET A 107 -1.42 2.16 -1.85
CA MET A 107 -0.93 1.05 -2.67
C MET A 107 0.39 1.44 -3.35
N PRO A 108 1.49 0.70 -3.09
CA PRO A 108 2.75 0.96 -3.78
C PRO A 108 2.61 0.61 -5.26
N THR A 109 2.87 1.59 -6.12
CA THR A 109 2.86 1.45 -7.58
C THR A 109 4.24 1.76 -8.14
N SER A 110 4.45 1.50 -9.42
CA SER A 110 5.69 1.82 -10.11
C SER A 110 5.48 2.99 -11.07
N THR A 111 6.18 4.06 -10.82
CA THR A 111 6.22 5.22 -11.71
C THR A 111 6.78 4.87 -13.08
N THR A 112 7.81 4.01 -13.16
CA THR A 112 8.36 3.51 -14.44
C THR A 112 7.33 2.73 -15.25
N VAL A 113 6.55 1.86 -14.58
CA VAL A 113 5.52 1.08 -15.28
C VAL A 113 4.39 1.97 -15.76
N SER A 114 3.94 2.94 -14.94
CA SER A 114 2.93 3.92 -15.32
C SER A 114 3.37 4.64 -16.61
N LEU A 115 4.52 5.31 -16.58
CA LEU A 115 5.04 6.06 -17.71
C LEU A 115 5.19 5.21 -18.99
N VAL A 116 5.78 4.01 -18.88
CA VAL A 116 6.00 3.14 -20.06
C VAL A 116 4.68 2.71 -20.68
N PHE A 117 3.69 2.33 -19.87
CA PHE A 117 2.40 1.91 -20.39
C PHE A 117 1.54 3.09 -20.88
N GLU A 118 1.70 4.28 -20.32
CA GLU A 118 1.07 5.52 -20.82
C GLU A 118 1.64 5.92 -22.20
N LEU A 119 2.97 5.97 -22.31
CA LEU A 119 3.62 6.23 -23.59
C LEU A 119 3.21 5.18 -24.63
N LEU A 120 3.15 3.91 -24.26
CA LEU A 120 2.72 2.85 -25.15
C LEU A 120 1.26 3.00 -25.56
N GLY A 121 0.35 3.32 -24.63
CA GLY A 121 -1.07 3.51 -24.90
C GLY A 121 -1.36 4.69 -25.80
N GLY A 122 -0.76 5.85 -25.52
CA GLY A 122 -0.90 7.06 -26.32
C GLY A 122 -0.28 6.90 -27.71
N ALA A 123 0.95 6.38 -27.79
CA ALA A 123 1.64 6.15 -29.07
C ALA A 123 0.93 5.09 -29.92
N PHE A 124 0.38 4.04 -29.29
CA PHE A 124 -0.39 2.99 -30.00
C PHE A 124 -1.64 3.57 -30.68
N VAL A 125 -2.37 4.42 -29.99
CA VAL A 125 -3.57 5.06 -30.58
C VAL A 125 -3.19 6.01 -31.70
N LEU A 126 -2.16 6.85 -31.55
CA LEU A 126 -1.69 7.72 -32.63
C LEU A 126 -1.21 6.92 -33.85
N ALA A 127 -0.52 5.81 -33.61
CA ALA A 127 -0.12 4.90 -34.67
C ALA A 127 -1.32 4.31 -35.45
N LEU A 128 -2.36 3.86 -34.73
CA LEU A 128 -3.60 3.36 -35.33
C LEU A 128 -4.29 4.43 -36.17
N LEU A 129 -4.40 5.66 -35.69
CA LEU A 129 -4.99 6.78 -36.42
C LEU A 129 -4.18 7.09 -37.69
N LYS A 130 -2.85 7.07 -37.59
CA LYS A 130 -1.95 7.34 -38.72
C LYS A 130 -2.00 6.24 -39.77
N MET A 131 -2.04 4.97 -39.35
CA MET A 131 -2.24 3.82 -40.26
C MET A 131 -3.62 3.86 -40.95
N SER A 132 -4.64 4.38 -40.27
CA SER A 132 -5.98 4.53 -40.89
C SER A 132 -6.01 5.66 -41.92
N ALA A 133 -5.14 6.66 -41.80
CA ALA A 133 -5.00 7.77 -42.75
C ALA A 133 -4.06 7.41 -43.92
N ASP A 134 -2.99 6.67 -43.64
CA ASP A 134 -2.02 6.19 -44.62
C ASP A 134 -1.82 4.69 -44.50
N GLY A 135 -2.47 3.94 -45.40
CA GLY A 135 -2.43 2.46 -45.42
C GLY A 135 -1.07 1.85 -45.79
N SER A 136 -0.07 2.66 -46.15
CA SER A 136 1.30 2.21 -46.48
C SER A 136 2.17 2.00 -45.21
N LEU A 137 1.79 2.57 -44.06
CA LEU A 137 2.55 2.52 -42.81
C LEU A 137 2.20 1.25 -42.01
N ALA A 138 3.23 0.57 -41.51
CA ALA A 138 3.06 -0.56 -40.60
C ALA A 138 3.27 -0.11 -39.15
N MET A 139 2.67 -0.85 -38.19
CA MET A 139 2.84 -0.59 -36.77
C MET A 139 4.32 -0.65 -36.30
N SER A 140 5.12 -1.51 -36.96
CA SER A 140 6.56 -1.63 -36.70
C SER A 140 7.37 -0.39 -37.13
N ASP A 141 6.85 0.42 -38.05
CA ASP A 141 7.53 1.64 -38.50
C ASP A 141 7.27 2.81 -37.53
N LEU A 142 6.11 2.80 -36.89
CA LEU A 142 5.65 3.84 -35.97
C LEU A 142 6.07 3.58 -34.52
N LEU A 143 6.06 2.31 -34.10
CA LEU A 143 6.41 1.92 -32.72
C LEU A 143 7.67 1.06 -32.71
N ASN A 144 8.54 1.31 -31.74
CA ASN A 144 9.70 0.47 -31.45
C ASN A 144 9.28 -0.78 -30.68
N SER A 145 8.54 -1.69 -31.35
CA SER A 145 7.91 -2.86 -30.73
C SER A 145 8.91 -3.78 -30.04
N SER A 146 10.12 -3.95 -30.61
CA SER A 146 11.17 -4.80 -30.04
C SER A 146 11.71 -4.22 -28.74
N LYS A 147 11.92 -2.91 -28.66
CA LYS A 147 12.40 -2.22 -27.47
C LYS A 147 11.32 -2.15 -26.38
N ALA A 148 10.08 -1.85 -26.77
CA ALA A 148 8.93 -1.86 -25.86
C ALA A 148 8.74 -3.26 -25.24
N LEU A 149 8.78 -4.32 -26.04
CA LEU A 149 8.70 -5.70 -25.56
C LEU A 149 9.87 -6.06 -24.61
N SER A 150 11.09 -5.64 -24.95
CA SER A 150 12.27 -5.85 -24.10
C SER A 150 12.12 -5.20 -22.73
N VAL A 151 11.57 -3.96 -22.68
CA VAL A 151 11.30 -3.24 -21.43
C VAL A 151 10.26 -3.98 -20.60
N ILE A 152 9.15 -4.38 -21.20
CA ILE A 152 8.07 -5.14 -20.53
C ILE A 152 8.60 -6.46 -19.96
N ILE A 153 9.35 -7.23 -20.77
CA ILE A 153 9.96 -8.49 -20.33
C ILE A 153 10.94 -8.24 -19.18
N ALA A 154 11.79 -7.21 -19.28
CA ALA A 154 12.75 -6.86 -18.25
C ALA A 154 12.06 -6.53 -16.91
N ILE A 155 10.94 -5.79 -16.93
CA ILE A 155 10.15 -5.49 -15.74
C ILE A 155 9.68 -6.78 -15.08
N PHE A 156 9.05 -7.71 -15.81
CA PHE A 156 8.52 -8.95 -15.22
C PHE A 156 9.60 -9.93 -14.78
N VAL A 157 10.65 -10.08 -15.58
CA VAL A 157 11.80 -10.94 -15.21
C VAL A 157 12.51 -10.41 -13.98
N SER A 158 12.66 -9.09 -13.83
CA SER A 158 13.29 -8.49 -12.66
C SER A 158 12.52 -8.78 -11.37
N VAL A 159 11.20 -8.86 -11.40
CA VAL A 159 10.33 -9.23 -10.26
C VAL A 159 10.68 -10.63 -9.76
N ALA A 160 10.70 -11.62 -10.66
CA ALA A 160 11.01 -13.00 -10.31
C ALA A 160 12.47 -13.15 -9.85
N LEU A 161 13.39 -12.52 -10.57
CA LEU A 161 14.82 -12.55 -10.24
C LEU A 161 15.09 -11.92 -8.87
N ALA A 162 14.48 -10.78 -8.56
CA ALA A 162 14.62 -10.08 -7.29
C ALA A 162 14.14 -10.94 -6.11
N PHE A 163 13.00 -11.61 -6.26
CA PHE A 163 12.47 -12.50 -5.23
C PHE A 163 13.39 -13.70 -4.97
N VAL A 164 13.79 -14.41 -6.03
CA VAL A 164 14.61 -15.61 -5.93
C VAL A 164 16.01 -15.27 -5.38
N THR A 165 16.67 -14.25 -5.93
CA THR A 165 17.99 -13.82 -5.45
C THR A 165 17.92 -13.29 -4.02
N GLY A 166 16.88 -12.55 -3.66
CA GLY A 166 16.61 -12.11 -2.28
C GLY A 166 16.52 -13.28 -1.31
N ALA A 167 15.75 -14.30 -1.66
CA ALA A 167 15.60 -15.50 -0.83
C ALA A 167 16.91 -16.29 -0.71
N VAL A 168 17.63 -16.50 -1.81
CA VAL A 168 18.88 -17.28 -1.81
C VAL A 168 19.98 -16.56 -1.03
N VAL A 169 20.21 -15.28 -1.32
CA VAL A 169 21.27 -14.49 -0.65
C VAL A 169 21.00 -14.35 0.84
N GLN A 170 19.74 -14.14 1.25
CA GLN A 170 19.39 -14.07 2.67
C GLN A 170 19.56 -15.42 3.36
N TRP A 171 19.15 -16.51 2.72
CA TRP A 171 19.33 -17.86 3.26
C TRP A 171 20.83 -18.17 3.51
N ILE A 172 21.71 -17.84 2.55
CA ILE A 172 23.16 -17.99 2.69
C ILE A 172 23.66 -17.09 3.84
N SER A 173 23.20 -15.84 3.89
CA SER A 173 23.59 -14.91 4.96
C SER A 173 23.20 -15.43 6.34
N ARG A 174 22.03 -16.09 6.49
CA ARG A 174 21.62 -16.70 7.76
C ARG A 174 22.43 -17.93 8.14
N LEU A 175 22.86 -18.71 7.19
CA LEU A 175 23.80 -19.80 7.50
C LEU A 175 25.11 -19.29 8.10
N ILE A 176 25.56 -18.09 7.72
CA ILE A 176 26.80 -17.47 8.21
C ILE A 176 26.54 -16.73 9.54
N PHE A 177 25.60 -15.76 9.56
CA PHE A 177 25.48 -14.79 10.66
C PHE A 177 24.50 -15.18 11.75
N THR A 178 23.52 -16.06 11.50
CA THR A 178 22.43 -16.37 12.44
C THR A 178 21.65 -15.11 12.83
N PHE A 179 20.81 -15.18 13.87
CA PHE A 179 20.16 -13.99 14.47
C PHE A 179 20.98 -13.36 15.62
N ARG A 180 22.20 -13.88 15.89
CA ARG A 180 23.14 -13.36 16.90
C ARG A 180 24.36 -12.78 16.18
N ILE A 181 24.34 -11.47 15.96
CA ILE A 181 25.26 -10.76 15.06
C ILE A 181 26.71 -10.85 15.55
N HIS A 182 26.99 -10.68 16.85
CA HIS A 182 28.36 -10.50 17.36
C HIS A 182 29.18 -11.79 17.57
N ARG A 183 28.77 -12.93 17.03
CA ARG A 183 29.53 -14.19 17.20
C ARG A 183 30.68 -14.43 16.24
N HIS A 184 30.72 -13.69 15.10
CA HIS A 184 31.67 -13.98 14.03
C HIS A 184 32.31 -12.72 13.45
N PRO A 185 33.24 -12.05 14.18
CA PRO A 185 33.81 -10.77 13.78
C PRO A 185 34.52 -10.79 12.42
N TYR A 186 35.20 -11.89 12.08
CA TYR A 186 35.88 -12.04 10.77
C TYR A 186 34.88 -12.14 9.63
N ALA A 187 33.74 -12.82 9.83
CA ALA A 187 32.70 -12.91 8.82
C ALA A 187 31.98 -11.57 8.62
N GLU A 188 31.79 -10.78 9.69
CA GLU A 188 31.27 -9.40 9.61
C GLU A 188 32.19 -8.50 8.77
N ALA A 189 33.51 -8.55 9.01
CA ALA A 189 34.48 -7.77 8.25
C ALA A 189 34.51 -8.16 6.77
N PHE A 190 34.46 -9.46 6.48
CA PHE A 190 34.42 -10.00 5.12
C PHE A 190 33.11 -9.62 4.38
N PHE A 191 31.96 -9.72 5.05
CA PHE A 191 30.67 -9.27 4.50
C PHE A 191 30.68 -7.77 4.21
N GLY A 192 31.21 -6.95 5.15
CA GLY A 192 31.40 -5.52 4.95
C GLY A 192 32.28 -5.23 3.72
N GLY A 193 33.38 -5.96 3.58
CA GLY A 193 34.26 -5.89 2.42
C GLY A 193 33.52 -6.15 1.11
N ILE A 194 32.77 -7.24 1.03
CA ILE A 194 31.94 -7.57 -0.16
C ILE A 194 30.91 -6.47 -0.43
N ALA A 195 30.12 -6.10 0.59
CA ALA A 195 29.02 -5.15 0.45
C ALA A 195 29.53 -3.78 -0.02
N PHE A 196 30.55 -3.22 0.63
CA PHE A 196 31.13 -1.94 0.23
C PHE A 196 31.79 -2.00 -1.15
N THR A 197 32.46 -3.11 -1.51
CA THR A 197 33.07 -3.27 -2.84
C THR A 197 32.00 -3.27 -3.94
N VAL A 198 30.93 -4.05 -3.74
CA VAL A 198 29.85 -4.14 -4.71
C VAL A 198 29.16 -2.79 -4.88
N LEU A 199 28.83 -2.11 -3.77
CA LEU A 199 28.22 -0.78 -3.83
C LEU A 199 29.16 0.25 -4.46
N ALA A 200 30.46 0.25 -4.09
CA ALA A 200 31.47 1.16 -4.65
C ALA A 200 31.66 0.94 -6.16
N TYR A 201 31.65 -0.30 -6.62
CA TYR A 201 31.70 -0.62 -8.06
C TYR A 201 30.59 0.06 -8.83
N PHE A 202 29.35 -0.08 -8.36
CA PHE A 202 28.21 0.50 -9.05
C PHE A 202 28.17 2.01 -8.95
N ILE A 203 28.55 2.59 -7.81
CA ILE A 203 28.56 4.04 -7.61
C ILE A 203 29.69 4.69 -8.43
N PHE A 204 30.92 4.25 -8.24
CA PHE A 204 32.09 4.95 -8.77
C PHE A 204 32.52 4.45 -10.16
N ILE A 205 32.49 3.15 -10.42
CA ILE A 205 33.00 2.63 -11.69
C ILE A 205 31.92 2.74 -12.77
N LYS A 206 30.70 2.32 -12.50
CA LYS A 206 29.61 2.35 -13.49
C LYS A 206 28.86 3.69 -13.52
N GLY A 207 28.57 4.28 -12.38
CA GLY A 207 27.90 5.59 -12.31
C GLY A 207 28.70 6.69 -12.97
N LEU A 208 29.97 6.80 -12.67
CA LEU A 208 30.84 7.83 -13.24
C LEU A 208 31.23 7.60 -14.72
N SER A 209 31.21 6.36 -15.21
CA SER A 209 31.52 6.07 -16.62
C SER A 209 30.54 6.74 -17.60
N GLY A 210 29.30 7.01 -17.19
CA GLY A 210 28.28 7.72 -17.99
C GLY A 210 28.38 9.26 -17.95
N THR A 211 29.27 9.83 -17.15
CA THR A 211 29.34 11.27 -16.92
C THR A 211 30.31 11.98 -17.83
N PRO A 212 30.06 13.28 -18.14
CA PRO A 212 31.04 14.11 -18.89
C PRO A 212 32.26 14.55 -18.03
N PHE A 213 32.24 14.28 -16.71
CA PHE A 213 33.30 14.72 -15.80
C PHE A 213 34.62 13.91 -15.93
N ILE A 214 34.55 12.72 -16.53
CA ILE A 214 35.69 11.83 -16.72
C ILE A 214 36.06 11.76 -18.19
N GLY A 215 37.32 12.04 -18.51
CA GLY A 215 37.86 11.94 -19.87
C GLY A 215 37.77 10.51 -20.41
N GLU A 216 37.66 10.35 -21.74
CA GLU A 216 37.54 9.06 -22.41
C GLU A 216 38.72 8.11 -22.14
N GLU A 217 39.93 8.63 -22.00
CA GLU A 217 41.13 7.84 -21.65
C GLU A 217 40.97 7.22 -20.26
N THR A 218 40.51 7.99 -19.28
CA THR A 218 40.31 7.49 -17.92
C THR A 218 39.17 6.45 -17.87
N LYS A 219 38.11 6.64 -18.65
CA LYS A 219 37.01 5.66 -18.80
C LYS A 219 37.55 4.35 -19.38
N ALA A 220 38.33 4.41 -20.46
CA ALA A 220 38.93 3.24 -21.08
C ALA A 220 39.83 2.50 -20.11
N TRP A 221 40.69 3.23 -19.35
CA TRP A 221 41.57 2.66 -18.34
C TRP A 221 40.76 1.96 -17.21
N ILE A 222 39.71 2.58 -16.71
CA ILE A 222 38.83 1.99 -15.67
C ILE A 222 38.19 0.68 -16.18
N VAL A 223 37.68 0.68 -17.42
CA VAL A 223 37.05 -0.51 -18.01
C VAL A 223 38.07 -1.64 -18.16
N GLN A 224 39.28 -1.34 -18.67
CA GLN A 224 40.35 -2.34 -18.82
C GLN A 224 40.84 -2.90 -17.47
N ASN A 225 40.88 -2.09 -16.42
CA ASN A 225 41.41 -2.48 -15.12
C ASN A 225 40.34 -2.79 -14.07
N THR A 226 39.06 -2.97 -14.47
CA THR A 226 37.93 -3.18 -13.56
C THR A 226 38.21 -4.30 -12.56
N GLY A 227 38.76 -5.43 -12.99
CA GLY A 227 39.03 -6.58 -12.09
C GLY A 227 40.06 -6.25 -11.00
N MET A 228 41.17 -5.54 -11.39
CA MET A 228 42.20 -5.10 -10.46
C MET A 228 41.62 -4.07 -9.48
N LEU A 229 40.85 -3.10 -9.96
CA LEU A 229 40.20 -2.09 -9.13
C LEU A 229 39.26 -2.72 -8.09
N LEU A 230 38.42 -3.68 -8.51
CA LEU A 230 37.54 -4.40 -7.60
C LEU A 230 38.32 -5.16 -6.54
N PHE A 231 39.38 -5.84 -6.91
CA PHE A 231 40.24 -6.54 -5.95
C PHE A 231 40.90 -5.59 -4.95
N CYS A 232 41.42 -4.47 -5.40
CA CYS A 232 42.03 -3.45 -4.53
C CYS A 232 40.96 -2.84 -3.58
N ILE A 233 39.80 -2.47 -4.10
CA ILE A 233 38.68 -1.94 -3.29
C ILE A 233 38.27 -3.00 -2.24
N PHE A 234 38.14 -4.26 -2.64
CA PHE A 234 37.81 -5.35 -1.73
C PHE A 234 38.84 -5.53 -0.61
N CYS A 235 40.10 -5.52 -0.92
CA CYS A 235 41.15 -5.63 0.08
C CYS A 235 41.14 -4.44 1.06
N VAL A 236 40.99 -3.22 0.55
CA VAL A 236 40.96 -2.00 1.37
C VAL A 236 39.69 -1.97 2.24
N THR A 237 38.52 -2.23 1.66
CA THR A 237 37.25 -2.19 2.41
C THR A 237 37.15 -3.33 3.44
N THR A 238 37.68 -4.51 3.15
CA THR A 238 37.74 -5.63 4.10
C THR A 238 38.71 -5.29 5.25
N PHE A 239 39.88 -4.72 4.94
CA PHE A 239 40.85 -4.30 5.93
C PHE A 239 40.29 -3.21 6.86
N VAL A 240 39.67 -2.17 6.29
CA VAL A 240 38.96 -1.12 7.07
C VAL A 240 37.85 -1.72 7.92
N SER A 241 37.02 -2.59 7.35
CA SER A 241 35.93 -3.26 8.08
C SER A 241 36.47 -4.09 9.25
N PHE A 242 37.59 -4.75 9.09
CA PHE A 242 38.24 -5.52 10.17
C PHE A 242 38.63 -4.62 11.34
N PHE A 243 39.26 -3.46 11.08
CA PHE A 243 39.61 -2.50 12.14
C PHE A 243 38.36 -1.90 12.82
N LEU A 244 37.28 -1.61 12.04
CA LEU A 244 36.03 -1.12 12.59
C LEU A 244 35.38 -2.15 13.51
N VAL A 245 35.41 -3.44 13.16
CA VAL A 245 34.92 -4.52 14.02
C VAL A 245 35.70 -4.62 15.32
N ILE A 246 37.04 -4.50 15.26
CA ILE A 246 37.92 -4.44 16.45
C ILE A 246 37.56 -3.24 17.32
N ALA A 247 37.26 -2.09 16.70
CA ALA A 247 36.80 -0.89 17.39
C ALA A 247 35.33 -0.99 17.88
N ARG A 248 34.71 -2.16 17.79
CA ARG A 248 33.30 -2.44 18.18
C ARG A 248 32.27 -1.59 17.43
N VAL A 249 32.59 -1.15 16.21
CA VAL A 249 31.65 -0.47 15.33
C VAL A 249 30.82 -1.53 14.60
N ASN A 250 29.51 -1.40 14.61
CA ASN A 250 28.62 -2.33 13.92
C ASN A 250 28.68 -2.10 12.39
N ILE A 251 29.28 -3.04 11.66
CA ILE A 251 29.45 -2.98 10.21
C ILE A 251 28.12 -2.99 9.47
N PHE A 252 27.15 -3.79 9.92
CA PHE A 252 25.83 -3.83 9.28
C PHE A 252 25.13 -2.47 9.30
N ARG A 253 25.30 -1.70 10.40
CA ARG A 253 24.78 -0.33 10.47
C ARG A 253 25.38 0.58 9.41
N LEU A 254 26.68 0.49 9.18
CA LEU A 254 27.35 1.25 8.14
C LEU A 254 26.93 0.81 6.73
N VAL A 255 26.85 -0.52 6.51
CA VAL A 255 26.37 -1.07 5.24
C VAL A 255 24.94 -0.63 4.93
N VAL A 256 24.05 -0.59 5.93
CA VAL A 256 22.67 -0.11 5.74
C VAL A 256 22.64 1.37 5.37
N LEU A 257 23.42 2.22 6.03
CA LEU A 257 23.47 3.65 5.70
C LEU A 257 24.06 3.89 4.32
N PHE A 258 25.15 3.21 3.99
CA PHE A 258 25.78 3.32 2.66
C PHE A 258 24.90 2.70 1.57
N GLY A 259 24.21 1.60 1.87
CA GLY A 259 23.21 0.99 1.00
C GLY A 259 22.00 1.89 0.76
N THR A 260 21.56 2.64 1.79
CA THR A 260 20.51 3.66 1.64
C THR A 260 20.95 4.77 0.68
N PHE A 261 22.19 5.26 0.82
CA PHE A 261 22.77 6.22 -0.12
C PHE A 261 22.81 5.64 -1.54
N ALA A 262 23.36 4.43 -1.71
CA ALA A 262 23.49 3.77 -3.01
C ALA A 262 22.16 3.52 -3.70
N LEU A 263 21.17 3.05 -2.92
CA LEU A 263 19.83 2.77 -3.46
C LEU A 263 19.06 4.05 -3.80
N ALA A 264 19.20 5.11 -2.99
CA ALA A 264 18.64 6.43 -3.29
C ALA A 264 19.27 7.04 -4.55
N MET A 265 20.59 6.84 -4.73
CA MET A 265 21.30 7.25 -5.94
C MET A 265 20.83 6.46 -7.17
N ALA A 266 20.72 5.12 -7.04
CA ALA A 266 20.23 4.26 -8.11
C ALA A 266 18.78 4.60 -8.50
N PHE A 267 17.93 4.86 -7.51
CA PHE A 267 16.56 5.35 -7.70
C PHE A 267 16.54 6.65 -8.51
N ALA A 268 17.23 7.69 -8.04
CA ALA A 268 17.22 8.97 -8.74
C ALA A 268 17.84 8.88 -10.14
N SER A 269 18.86 8.04 -10.35
CA SER A 269 19.46 7.83 -11.67
C SER A 269 18.52 7.09 -12.64
N ASN A 270 17.69 6.16 -12.14
CA ASN A 270 16.77 5.37 -12.96
C ASN A 270 15.40 6.06 -13.14
N ASP A 271 14.83 6.62 -12.06
CA ASP A 271 13.44 7.03 -12.02
C ASP A 271 13.22 8.52 -12.30
N LEU A 272 14.27 9.35 -12.33
CA LEU A 272 14.12 10.77 -12.65
C LEU A 272 13.52 10.98 -14.06
N VAL A 273 13.81 10.09 -15.00
CA VAL A 273 13.24 10.13 -16.35
C VAL A 273 11.71 10.00 -16.33
N ASN A 274 11.16 9.28 -15.37
CA ASN A 274 9.73 9.06 -15.26
C ASN A 274 8.97 10.38 -14.99
N PHE A 275 9.59 11.29 -14.24
CA PHE A 275 8.98 12.56 -13.81
C PHE A 275 9.27 13.72 -14.75
N VAL A 276 10.51 13.80 -15.27
CA VAL A 276 10.96 14.96 -16.03
C VAL A 276 11.32 14.63 -17.49
N GLY A 277 11.41 13.35 -17.85
CA GLY A 277 11.83 12.93 -19.18
C GLY A 277 10.90 13.39 -20.28
N VAL A 278 9.59 13.19 -20.11
CA VAL A 278 8.56 13.64 -21.07
C VAL A 278 8.47 15.17 -21.13
N PRO A 279 8.41 15.92 -20.02
CA PRO A 279 8.44 17.39 -20.05
C PRO A 279 9.70 17.98 -20.71
N LEU A 280 10.88 17.41 -20.44
CA LEU A 280 12.13 17.88 -21.07
C LEU A 280 12.20 17.51 -22.56
N ALA A 281 11.67 16.34 -22.96
CA ALA A 281 11.54 15.98 -24.36
C ALA A 281 10.59 16.94 -25.10
N GLY A 282 9.46 17.29 -24.47
CA GLY A 282 8.53 18.28 -24.99
C GLY A 282 9.15 19.67 -25.11
N LEU A 283 9.94 20.10 -24.11
CA LEU A 283 10.68 21.37 -24.16
C LEU A 283 11.70 21.37 -25.32
N SER A 284 12.44 20.26 -25.49
CA SER A 284 13.41 20.11 -26.60
C SER A 284 12.72 20.16 -27.96
N ALA A 285 11.58 19.46 -28.10
CA ALA A 285 10.77 19.50 -29.31
C ALA A 285 10.25 20.92 -29.63
N PHE A 286 9.79 21.65 -28.61
CA PHE A 286 9.34 23.02 -28.77
C PHE A 286 10.48 23.97 -29.16
N GLN A 287 11.67 23.83 -28.56
CA GLN A 287 12.84 24.64 -28.87
C GLN A 287 13.29 24.39 -30.33
N ASP A 288 13.32 23.13 -30.76
CA ASP A 288 13.65 22.77 -32.15
C ASP A 288 12.65 23.38 -33.14
N TRP A 289 11.36 23.23 -32.90
CA TRP A 289 10.31 23.82 -33.70
C TRP A 289 10.42 25.36 -33.82
N MET A 290 10.73 26.03 -32.68
CA MET A 290 10.95 27.47 -32.65
C MET A 290 12.23 27.92 -33.39
N GLN A 291 13.31 27.14 -33.35
CA GLN A 291 14.58 27.42 -34.03
C GLN A 291 14.38 27.37 -35.56
N HIS A 292 13.48 26.54 -36.06
CA HIS A 292 13.13 26.45 -37.46
C HIS A 292 12.08 27.48 -37.93
N GLY A 293 11.79 28.48 -37.08
CA GLY A 293 10.86 29.59 -37.43
C GLY A 293 9.38 29.25 -37.19
N ALA A 294 9.07 28.26 -36.38
CA ALA A 294 7.71 27.79 -36.05
C ALA A 294 6.85 27.49 -37.29
N PRO A 295 7.29 26.55 -38.15
CA PRO A 295 6.53 26.14 -39.35
C PRO A 295 5.20 25.49 -38.93
N ASP A 296 4.40 25.06 -39.94
CA ASP A 296 3.14 24.36 -39.71
C ASP A 296 3.37 23.13 -38.74
N PRO A 297 2.72 23.10 -37.58
CA PRO A 297 2.91 22.04 -36.60
C PRO A 297 2.55 20.63 -37.08
N ASP A 298 1.64 20.52 -38.04
CA ASP A 298 1.21 19.24 -38.63
C ASP A 298 2.21 18.72 -39.69
N GLY A 299 2.96 19.63 -40.33
CA GLY A 299 3.97 19.29 -41.34
C GLY A 299 5.40 19.10 -40.76
N PHE A 300 5.68 19.56 -39.54
CA PHE A 300 7.02 19.52 -38.94
C PHE A 300 7.26 18.20 -38.25
N MET A 301 8.07 17.30 -38.85
CA MET A 301 8.39 15.98 -38.28
C MET A 301 9.49 16.06 -37.23
N MET A 302 9.34 15.32 -36.10
CA MET A 302 10.21 15.37 -34.94
C MET A 302 11.45 14.48 -35.04
N THR A 303 12.25 14.65 -36.14
CA THR A 303 13.48 13.90 -36.36
C THR A 303 14.56 14.20 -35.32
N SER A 304 14.58 15.40 -34.77
CA SER A 304 15.54 15.82 -33.71
C SER A 304 15.46 14.99 -32.43
N LEU A 305 14.28 14.44 -32.12
CA LEU A 305 14.12 13.58 -30.94
C LEU A 305 14.78 12.19 -31.10
N MET A 306 15.21 11.81 -32.32
CA MET A 306 15.98 10.58 -32.57
C MET A 306 17.45 10.70 -32.07
N GLU A 307 17.97 11.91 -31.96
CA GLU A 307 19.31 12.13 -31.46
C GLU A 307 19.35 12.09 -29.94
N SER A 308 20.35 11.39 -29.37
CA SER A 308 20.61 11.38 -27.93
C SER A 308 21.19 12.73 -27.49
N GLU A 309 20.33 13.66 -27.18
CA GLU A 309 20.73 14.96 -26.65
C GLU A 309 20.96 14.88 -25.14
N LYS A 310 22.10 15.33 -24.68
CA LYS A 310 22.38 15.39 -23.23
C LYS A 310 21.53 16.48 -22.62
N SER A 311 20.52 16.08 -21.84
CA SER A 311 19.70 17.03 -21.06
C SER A 311 20.60 17.96 -20.24
N PRO A 312 20.38 19.29 -20.27
CA PRO A 312 21.22 20.22 -19.57
C PRO A 312 21.30 19.89 -18.05
N PHE A 313 22.51 19.76 -17.55
CA PHE A 313 22.80 19.42 -16.16
C PHE A 313 22.00 20.24 -15.13
N GLY A 314 21.74 21.51 -15.42
CA GLY A 314 20.98 22.41 -14.54
C GLY A 314 19.56 21.93 -14.25
N TYR A 315 18.85 21.41 -15.26
CA TYR A 315 17.48 20.88 -15.06
C TYR A 315 17.46 19.64 -14.17
N LEU A 316 18.43 18.75 -14.33
CA LEU A 316 18.55 17.53 -13.52
C LEU A 316 18.91 17.87 -12.06
N ALA A 317 19.79 18.85 -11.85
CA ALA A 317 20.14 19.32 -10.52
C ALA A 317 18.92 19.97 -9.80
N VAL A 318 18.17 20.82 -10.50
CA VAL A 318 16.93 21.42 -9.95
C VAL A 318 15.89 20.34 -9.63
N ALA A 319 15.69 19.36 -10.50
CA ALA A 319 14.80 18.24 -10.24
C ALA A 319 15.22 17.43 -9.01
N GLY A 320 16.53 17.17 -8.84
CA GLY A 320 17.07 16.53 -7.64
C GLY A 320 16.78 17.31 -6.35
N VAL A 321 16.90 18.64 -6.38
CA VAL A 321 16.54 19.50 -5.23
C VAL A 321 15.04 19.41 -4.93
N ILE A 322 14.18 19.45 -5.96
CA ILE A 322 12.73 19.29 -5.79
C ILE A 322 12.39 17.92 -5.17
N MET A 323 13.04 16.84 -5.62
CA MET A 323 12.89 15.51 -5.02
C MET A 323 13.22 15.49 -3.53
N ILE A 324 14.29 16.17 -3.10
CA ILE A 324 14.66 16.27 -1.67
C ILE A 324 13.61 17.02 -0.89
N VAL A 325 13.11 18.14 -1.41
CA VAL A 325 12.03 18.90 -0.77
C VAL A 325 10.76 18.06 -0.65
N ALA A 326 10.41 17.32 -1.70
CA ALA A 326 9.29 16.38 -1.70
C ALA A 326 9.47 15.30 -0.62
N LEU A 327 10.64 14.66 -0.57
CA LEU A 327 10.98 13.63 0.42
C LEU A 327 10.89 14.15 1.86
N ALA A 328 11.40 15.35 2.12
CA ALA A 328 11.41 15.96 3.45
C ALA A 328 10.02 16.39 3.94
N THR A 329 9.12 16.77 3.03
CA THR A 329 7.80 17.34 3.35
C THR A 329 6.64 16.37 3.24
N SER A 330 6.80 15.25 2.50
CA SER A 330 5.70 14.32 2.22
C SER A 330 5.31 13.48 3.43
N LYS A 331 4.07 13.65 3.89
CA LYS A 331 3.44 12.77 4.89
C LYS A 331 2.87 11.49 4.27
N LYS A 332 2.56 11.49 2.97
CA LYS A 332 2.06 10.30 2.24
C LYS A 332 3.14 9.20 2.18
N ALA A 333 4.40 9.57 1.97
CA ALA A 333 5.53 8.65 1.97
C ALA A 333 5.63 7.79 3.25
N GLN A 334 5.34 8.38 4.41
CA GLN A 334 5.37 7.66 5.68
C GLN A 334 4.33 6.53 5.77
N ASN A 335 3.18 6.67 5.11
CA ASN A 335 2.13 5.63 5.10
C ASN A 335 2.53 4.45 4.21
N VAL A 336 3.11 4.72 3.03
CA VAL A 336 3.61 3.68 2.12
C VAL A 336 4.74 2.88 2.79
N VAL A 337 5.67 3.56 3.48
CA VAL A 337 6.74 2.91 4.27
C VAL A 337 6.15 1.99 5.35
N LYS A 338 5.11 2.41 6.08
CA LYS A 338 4.47 1.57 7.10
C LYS A 338 3.85 0.30 6.51
N THR A 339 3.22 0.39 5.34
CA THR A 339 2.61 -0.76 4.65
C THR A 339 3.67 -1.80 4.29
N GLU A 340 4.75 -1.39 3.64
CA GLU A 340 5.81 -2.29 3.18
C GLU A 340 6.61 -2.89 4.35
N VAL A 341 6.98 -2.06 5.33
CA VAL A 341 7.62 -2.52 6.57
C VAL A 341 6.72 -3.52 7.30
N GLY A 342 5.40 -3.29 7.33
CA GLY A 342 4.42 -4.20 7.93
C GLY A 342 4.41 -5.58 7.27
N LEU A 343 4.40 -5.64 5.93
CA LEU A 343 4.44 -6.91 5.17
C LEU A 343 5.75 -7.68 5.39
N GLY A 344 6.85 -6.95 5.61
CA GLY A 344 8.17 -7.52 5.85
C GLY A 344 8.47 -7.89 7.31
N ARG A 345 7.61 -7.62 8.29
CA ARG A 345 7.88 -7.82 9.73
C ARG A 345 8.15 -9.27 10.08
N GLN A 346 8.98 -9.47 11.11
CA GLN A 346 9.34 -10.78 11.64
C GLN A 346 8.38 -11.20 12.76
N ASP A 347 7.79 -10.24 13.45
CA ASP A 347 6.84 -10.46 14.54
C ASP A 347 5.42 -10.70 14.01
N GLU A 348 4.62 -11.47 14.74
CA GLU A 348 3.18 -11.54 14.57
C GLU A 348 2.54 -10.21 14.99
N SER A 349 2.09 -9.44 14.01
CA SER A 349 1.43 -8.14 14.20
C SER A 349 0.20 -8.04 13.31
N ASP A 350 -0.57 -6.95 13.48
CA ASP A 350 -1.75 -6.65 12.68
C ASP A 350 -1.57 -6.96 11.19
N GLU A 351 -2.21 -8.02 10.73
CA GLU A 351 -2.23 -8.39 9.32
C GLU A 351 -3.20 -7.48 8.57
N MET A 352 -2.67 -6.63 7.69
CA MET A 352 -3.44 -5.63 6.95
C MET A 352 -4.35 -6.23 5.88
N PHE A 353 -4.08 -7.48 5.48
CA PHE A 353 -4.78 -8.16 4.38
C PHE A 353 -5.60 -9.35 4.90
N GLY A 354 -6.75 -9.60 4.27
CA GLY A 354 -7.55 -10.79 4.54
C GLY A 354 -6.94 -12.07 3.95
N SER A 355 -7.54 -13.24 4.20
CA SER A 355 -7.11 -14.49 3.59
C SER A 355 -7.76 -14.70 2.21
N SER A 356 -6.97 -15.07 1.18
CA SER A 356 -7.47 -15.43 -0.15
C SER A 356 -7.34 -16.93 -0.43
N GLN A 357 -8.19 -17.45 -1.31
CA GLN A 357 -8.15 -18.87 -1.70
C GLN A 357 -6.84 -19.22 -2.44
N ALA A 358 -6.37 -18.34 -3.32
CA ALA A 358 -5.12 -18.51 -4.04
C ALA A 358 -3.92 -18.57 -3.07
N ALA A 359 -3.86 -17.68 -2.08
CA ALA A 359 -2.81 -17.69 -1.08
C ALA A 359 -2.79 -18.99 -0.25
N ARG A 360 -3.97 -19.50 0.14
CA ARG A 360 -4.07 -20.78 0.84
C ARG A 360 -3.51 -21.95 0.02
N THR A 361 -3.78 -21.97 -1.28
CA THR A 361 -3.25 -23.01 -2.19
C THR A 361 -1.73 -22.92 -2.30
N ILE A 362 -1.18 -21.72 -2.49
CA ILE A 362 0.27 -21.49 -2.57
C ILE A 362 0.96 -21.91 -1.27
N VAL A 363 0.44 -21.51 -0.11
CA VAL A 363 1.02 -21.86 1.19
C VAL A 363 0.97 -23.37 1.44
N ARG A 364 -0.12 -24.06 1.09
CA ARG A 364 -0.22 -25.54 1.18
C ARG A 364 0.79 -26.22 0.27
N SER A 365 0.95 -25.77 -0.98
CA SER A 365 1.93 -26.32 -1.91
C SER A 365 3.36 -26.11 -1.41
N ALA A 366 3.68 -24.93 -0.88
CA ALA A 366 4.99 -24.64 -0.28
C ALA A 366 5.27 -25.51 0.95
N GLN A 367 4.28 -25.75 1.80
CA GLN A 367 4.41 -26.65 2.96
C GLN A 367 4.63 -28.11 2.54
N ALA A 368 3.92 -28.58 1.52
CA ALA A 368 4.11 -29.91 0.96
C ALA A 368 5.53 -30.08 0.39
N ALA A 369 6.01 -29.10 -0.38
CA ALA A 369 7.39 -29.08 -0.90
C ALA A 369 8.43 -29.05 0.23
N LYS A 370 8.24 -28.23 1.27
CA LYS A 370 9.11 -28.22 2.46
C LYS A 370 9.16 -29.58 3.15
N THR A 371 8.03 -30.26 3.27
CA THR A 371 7.94 -31.62 3.88
C THR A 371 8.68 -32.61 3.02
N ALA A 372 8.51 -32.58 1.68
CA ALA A 372 9.21 -33.48 0.76
C ALA A 372 10.73 -33.24 0.80
N VAL A 373 11.22 -32.02 0.76
CA VAL A 373 12.64 -31.71 0.89
C VAL A 373 13.18 -32.14 2.26
N SER A 374 12.41 -31.93 3.32
CA SER A 374 12.81 -32.31 4.66
C SER A 374 12.92 -33.86 4.83
N SER A 375 12.15 -34.63 4.09
CA SER A 375 12.25 -36.12 4.14
C SER A 375 13.54 -36.63 3.52
N ILE A 376 14.06 -35.99 2.50
CA ILE A 376 15.29 -36.34 1.79
C ILE A 376 16.54 -35.83 2.53
N THR A 377 16.41 -34.76 3.33
CA THR A 377 17.55 -34.13 4.01
C THR A 377 18.01 -34.97 5.22
N PRO A 378 19.30 -35.27 5.35
CA PRO A 378 19.84 -36.03 6.50
C PRO A 378 19.53 -35.29 7.84
N ARG A 379 19.29 -36.09 8.91
CA ARG A 379 18.89 -35.55 10.23
C ARG A 379 19.92 -34.59 10.84
N TRP A 380 21.22 -34.86 10.64
CA TRP A 380 22.27 -33.99 11.15
C TRP A 380 22.28 -32.60 10.48
N LEU A 381 22.11 -32.57 9.15
CA LEU A 381 22.05 -31.33 8.36
C LEU A 381 20.81 -30.52 8.71
N ARG A 382 19.65 -31.18 8.87
CA ARG A 382 18.42 -30.55 9.29
C ARG A 382 18.54 -29.90 10.68
N ARG A 383 19.21 -30.57 11.62
CA ARG A 383 19.47 -30.03 12.97
C ARG A 383 20.40 -28.83 12.90
N ALA A 384 21.48 -28.91 12.13
CA ALA A 384 22.42 -27.80 11.94
C ALA A 384 21.75 -26.58 11.32
N ILE A 385 20.93 -26.76 10.27
CA ILE A 385 20.18 -25.66 9.66
C ILE A 385 19.18 -25.07 10.68
N ARG A 386 18.39 -25.88 11.40
CA ARG A 386 17.42 -25.39 12.38
C ARG A 386 18.07 -24.54 13.48
N GLN A 387 19.24 -24.91 13.96
CA GLN A 387 19.98 -24.13 14.95
C GLN A 387 20.43 -22.76 14.42
N ARG A 388 20.66 -22.62 13.10
CA ARG A 388 21.03 -21.34 12.48
C ARG A 388 19.86 -20.40 12.29
N PHE A 389 18.65 -20.94 12.19
CA PHE A 389 17.40 -20.19 11.98
C PHE A 389 16.56 -20.06 13.27
N ASP A 390 17.18 -20.24 14.44
CA ASP A 390 16.52 -20.06 15.73
C ASP A 390 16.30 -18.55 16.02
N THR A 391 15.03 -18.17 16.16
CA THR A 391 14.59 -16.78 16.41
C THR A 391 14.34 -16.47 17.88
N GLU A 392 14.31 -17.47 18.78
CA GLU A 392 13.98 -17.28 20.20
C GLU A 392 14.93 -16.32 20.95
N ASN A 393 16.15 -16.12 20.41
CA ASN A 393 17.16 -15.24 20.99
C ASN A 393 17.67 -14.20 19.97
N ALA A 394 16.79 -13.70 19.09
CA ALA A 394 17.19 -12.73 18.09
C ALA A 394 17.59 -11.39 18.71
N GLU A 395 18.77 -10.88 18.37
CA GLU A 395 19.25 -9.55 18.79
C GLU A 395 18.60 -8.48 17.91
N MET A 396 17.30 -8.20 18.13
CA MET A 396 16.62 -7.11 17.47
C MET A 396 16.62 -5.85 18.37
N LEU A 397 16.85 -4.70 17.75
CA LEU A 397 16.66 -3.42 18.44
C LEU A 397 15.18 -3.27 18.83
N GLY A 398 14.90 -2.85 20.05
CA GLY A 398 13.54 -2.78 20.58
C GLY A 398 12.56 -2.10 19.62
N GLY A 399 11.56 -2.86 19.17
CA GLY A 399 10.54 -2.45 18.19
C GLY A 399 11.03 -2.32 16.75
N ALA A 400 12.17 -2.91 16.36
CA ALA A 400 12.55 -3.09 14.97
C ALA A 400 11.65 -4.16 14.31
N SER A 401 11.33 -3.98 13.03
CA SER A 401 10.50 -4.94 12.30
C SER A 401 11.30 -6.15 11.79
N PHE A 402 12.59 -5.98 11.58
CA PHE A 402 13.56 -7.01 11.19
C PHE A 402 14.98 -6.58 11.55
N ASP A 403 15.93 -7.50 11.49
CA ASP A 403 17.30 -7.26 11.91
C ASP A 403 18.17 -6.53 10.86
N MET A 404 19.38 -6.13 11.26
CA MET A 404 20.31 -5.37 10.42
C MET A 404 20.93 -6.21 9.31
N VAL A 405 21.09 -7.52 9.46
CA VAL A 405 21.62 -8.40 8.40
C VAL A 405 20.67 -8.39 7.22
N ARG A 406 19.38 -8.59 7.46
CA ARG A 406 18.36 -8.55 6.41
C ARG A 406 18.24 -7.17 5.78
N ALA A 407 18.30 -6.09 6.57
CA ALA A 407 18.32 -4.74 6.06
C ALA A 407 19.50 -4.48 5.12
N SER A 408 20.69 -4.97 5.47
CA SER A 408 21.90 -4.88 4.65
C SER A 408 21.75 -5.62 3.33
N VAL A 409 21.27 -6.87 3.38
CA VAL A 409 21.04 -7.69 2.18
C VAL A 409 20.01 -7.02 1.25
N ASN A 410 18.90 -6.53 1.81
CA ASN A 410 17.88 -5.83 1.02
C ASN A 410 18.46 -4.66 0.22
N LEU A 411 19.19 -3.77 0.88
CA LEU A 411 19.72 -2.56 0.26
C LEU A 411 20.81 -2.86 -0.75
N VAL A 412 21.75 -3.73 -0.40
CA VAL A 412 22.86 -4.10 -1.30
C VAL A 412 22.33 -4.78 -2.55
N LEU A 413 21.48 -5.80 -2.37
CA LEU A 413 20.97 -6.59 -3.50
C LEU A 413 20.06 -5.78 -4.41
N ALA A 414 19.14 -4.99 -3.84
CA ALA A 414 18.27 -4.12 -4.63
C ALA A 414 19.08 -3.09 -5.44
N SER A 415 20.09 -2.44 -4.82
CA SER A 415 20.98 -1.51 -5.52
C SER A 415 21.67 -2.18 -6.70
N VAL A 416 22.21 -3.39 -6.49
CA VAL A 416 22.89 -4.16 -7.53
C VAL A 416 21.96 -4.44 -8.71
N LEU A 417 20.79 -4.97 -8.45
CA LEU A 417 19.83 -5.37 -9.50
C LEU A 417 19.37 -4.16 -10.32
N ILE A 418 19.08 -3.03 -9.65
CA ILE A 418 18.64 -1.80 -10.33
C ILE A 418 19.77 -1.26 -11.20
N VAL A 419 20.98 -1.16 -10.68
CA VAL A 419 22.11 -0.62 -11.46
C VAL A 419 22.47 -1.53 -12.64
N ILE A 420 22.33 -2.85 -12.51
CA ILE A 420 22.48 -3.77 -13.65
C ILE A 420 21.49 -3.39 -14.75
N GLY A 421 20.19 -3.24 -14.42
CA GLY A 421 19.18 -2.83 -15.40
C GLY A 421 19.48 -1.48 -16.04
N THR A 422 19.83 -0.49 -15.25
CA THR A 422 20.19 0.86 -15.73
C THR A 422 21.39 0.83 -16.69
N ASN A 423 22.40 -0.02 -16.44
CA ASN A 423 23.55 -0.18 -17.33
C ASN A 423 23.18 -0.74 -18.72
N TYR A 424 22.15 -1.56 -18.79
CA TYR A 424 21.61 -2.07 -20.06
C TYR A 424 20.58 -1.11 -20.69
N LYS A 425 20.43 0.11 -20.15
CA LYS A 425 19.41 1.09 -20.54
C LYS A 425 17.98 0.50 -20.52
N LEU A 426 17.74 -0.44 -19.63
CA LEU A 426 16.43 -1.03 -19.37
C LEU A 426 15.85 -0.34 -18.13
N PRO A 427 14.79 0.45 -18.27
CA PRO A 427 14.10 1.06 -17.14
C PRO A 427 13.42 -0.04 -16.33
N LEU A 428 14.01 -0.36 -15.18
CA LEU A 428 13.43 -1.30 -14.23
C LEU A 428 12.56 -0.54 -13.22
N SER A 429 11.52 -1.20 -12.75
CA SER A 429 10.77 -0.68 -11.61
C SER A 429 11.56 -0.86 -10.33
N THR A 430 12.04 0.25 -9.77
CA THR A 430 12.74 0.26 -8.47
C THR A 430 11.83 -0.26 -7.37
N THR A 431 10.55 0.11 -7.38
CA THR A 431 9.53 -0.35 -6.42
C THR A 431 9.35 -1.86 -6.48
N TYR A 432 9.25 -2.46 -7.67
CA TYR A 432 9.06 -3.90 -7.81
C TYR A 432 10.29 -4.68 -7.34
N VAL A 433 11.47 -4.23 -7.72
CA VAL A 433 12.73 -4.89 -7.36
C VAL A 433 12.93 -4.84 -5.84
N THR A 434 12.81 -3.67 -5.21
CA THR A 434 13.03 -3.51 -3.76
C THR A 434 12.00 -4.28 -2.94
N PHE A 435 10.72 -4.21 -3.33
CA PHE A 435 9.65 -4.95 -2.66
C PHE A 435 9.89 -6.46 -2.77
N MET A 436 10.23 -6.98 -3.94
CA MET A 436 10.43 -8.41 -4.14
C MET A 436 11.70 -8.93 -3.47
N VAL A 437 12.77 -8.17 -3.42
CA VAL A 437 13.95 -8.50 -2.61
C VAL A 437 13.55 -8.59 -1.13
N ALA A 438 12.81 -7.59 -0.60
CA ALA A 438 12.36 -7.59 0.78
C ALA A 438 11.43 -8.76 1.12
N MET A 439 10.57 -9.17 0.18
CA MET A 439 9.69 -10.33 0.35
C MET A 439 10.47 -11.65 0.27
N GLY A 440 11.42 -11.77 -0.65
CA GLY A 440 12.30 -12.95 -0.76
C GLY A 440 13.15 -13.14 0.49
N THR A 441 13.78 -12.08 1.00
CA THR A 441 14.56 -12.13 2.25
C THR A 441 13.67 -12.43 3.47
N SER A 442 12.44 -11.91 3.51
CA SER A 442 11.44 -12.19 4.54
C SER A 442 11.04 -13.67 4.57
N LEU A 443 10.83 -14.25 3.40
CA LEU A 443 10.54 -15.69 3.26
C LEU A 443 11.71 -16.54 3.76
N ALA A 444 12.93 -16.21 3.36
CA ALA A 444 14.13 -16.96 3.74
C ALA A 444 14.39 -16.92 5.25
N ASP A 445 14.08 -15.80 5.92
CA ASP A 445 14.18 -15.66 7.37
C ASP A 445 13.11 -16.40 8.17
N GLY A 446 12.16 -17.06 7.50
CA GLY A 446 11.05 -17.73 8.15
C GLY A 446 10.05 -16.78 8.80
N ALA A 447 10.06 -15.50 8.43
CA ALA A 447 9.12 -14.50 8.93
C ALA A 447 7.66 -14.81 8.55
N TRP A 448 7.43 -15.72 7.59
CA TRP A 448 6.12 -16.19 7.19
C TRP A 448 5.74 -17.42 8.02
N GLY A 449 5.35 -17.20 9.28
CA GLY A 449 4.86 -18.21 10.19
C GLY A 449 3.62 -18.94 9.65
N ARG A 450 3.26 -20.08 10.25
CA ARG A 450 2.16 -20.94 9.75
C ARG A 450 0.83 -20.18 9.66
N ASP A 451 0.54 -19.35 10.65
CA ASP A 451 -0.75 -18.66 10.76
C ASP A 451 -0.76 -17.34 9.97
N SER A 452 0.37 -16.61 9.91
CA SER A 452 0.51 -15.36 9.16
C SER A 452 0.82 -15.54 7.67
N ALA A 453 1.33 -16.70 7.24
CA ALA A 453 1.76 -16.93 5.86
C ALA A 453 0.67 -16.68 4.82
N VAL A 454 -0.57 -17.10 5.08
CA VAL A 454 -1.69 -16.91 4.13
C VAL A 454 -2.02 -15.44 3.95
N PHE A 455 -2.02 -14.65 5.02
CA PHE A 455 -2.30 -13.21 4.98
C PHE A 455 -1.20 -12.45 4.25
N ARG A 456 0.07 -12.79 4.50
CA ARG A 456 1.23 -12.18 3.82
C ARG A 456 1.28 -12.51 2.34
N VAL A 457 1.07 -13.78 1.97
CA VAL A 457 0.95 -14.18 0.55
C VAL A 457 -0.21 -13.45 -0.12
N THR A 458 -1.36 -13.29 0.56
CA THR A 458 -2.47 -12.50 0.03
C THR A 458 -2.06 -11.05 -0.18
N GLY A 459 -1.33 -10.44 0.77
CA GLY A 459 -0.82 -9.08 0.65
C GLY A 459 0.11 -8.92 -0.56
N VAL A 460 1.08 -9.82 -0.71
CA VAL A 460 2.01 -9.82 -1.87
C VAL A 460 1.25 -9.99 -3.18
N LEU A 461 0.31 -10.93 -3.27
CA LEU A 461 -0.52 -11.14 -4.47
C LEU A 461 -1.40 -9.91 -4.77
N SER A 462 -1.93 -9.24 -3.74
CA SER A 462 -2.72 -8.02 -3.90
C SER A 462 -1.87 -6.87 -4.46
N VAL A 463 -0.62 -6.72 -3.97
CA VAL A 463 0.32 -5.72 -4.48
C VAL A 463 0.69 -6.03 -5.93
N ILE A 464 1.05 -7.28 -6.27
CA ILE A 464 1.36 -7.70 -7.64
C ILE A 464 0.13 -7.49 -8.55
N GLY A 465 -1.06 -7.86 -8.10
CA GLY A 465 -2.32 -7.60 -8.83
C GLY A 465 -2.56 -6.12 -9.07
N GLY A 466 -2.24 -5.27 -8.07
CA GLY A 466 -2.26 -3.82 -8.19
C GLY A 466 -1.32 -3.31 -9.29
N TRP A 467 -0.14 -3.89 -9.45
CA TRP A 467 0.82 -3.53 -10.50
C TRP A 467 0.29 -3.78 -11.91
N PHE A 468 -0.33 -4.95 -12.15
CA PHE A 468 -0.98 -5.24 -13.44
C PHE A 468 -2.15 -4.29 -13.71
N LEU A 469 -2.94 -4.01 -12.65
CA LEU A 469 -4.07 -3.10 -12.75
C LEU A 469 -3.59 -1.67 -13.09
N THR A 470 -2.51 -1.20 -12.45
CA THR A 470 -1.92 0.12 -12.75
C THR A 470 -1.47 0.19 -14.22
N ALA A 471 -0.73 -0.81 -14.71
CA ALA A 471 -0.28 -0.87 -16.09
C ALA A 471 -1.46 -0.81 -17.09
N GLY A 472 -2.52 -1.59 -16.84
CA GLY A 472 -3.72 -1.59 -17.67
C GLY A 472 -4.47 -0.26 -17.64
N ILE A 473 -4.64 0.34 -16.47
CA ILE A 473 -5.28 1.65 -16.29
C ILE A 473 -4.45 2.73 -16.98
N ALA A 474 -3.13 2.76 -16.78
CA ALA A 474 -2.21 3.71 -17.41
C ALA A 474 -2.32 3.67 -18.94
N PHE A 475 -2.24 2.48 -19.54
CA PHE A 475 -2.38 2.27 -20.98
C PHE A 475 -3.72 2.78 -21.50
N VAL A 476 -4.84 2.31 -20.94
CA VAL A 476 -6.18 2.64 -21.41
C VAL A 476 -6.50 4.12 -21.20
N SER A 477 -6.16 4.68 -20.04
CA SER A 477 -6.45 6.08 -19.74
C SER A 477 -5.68 7.03 -20.65
N CYS A 478 -4.39 6.79 -20.87
CA CYS A 478 -3.59 7.61 -21.78
C CYS A 478 -4.06 7.48 -23.23
N ALA A 479 -4.42 6.27 -23.67
CA ALA A 479 -5.02 6.05 -24.98
C ALA A 479 -6.30 6.87 -25.19
N LEU A 480 -7.20 6.87 -24.21
CA LEU A 480 -8.45 7.63 -24.25
C LEU A 480 -8.20 9.14 -24.22
N VAL A 481 -7.28 9.61 -23.38
CA VAL A 481 -6.91 11.04 -23.31
C VAL A 481 -6.30 11.50 -24.62
N CYS A 482 -5.45 10.69 -25.24
CA CYS A 482 -4.83 10.99 -26.53
C CYS A 482 -5.87 11.07 -27.66
N LEU A 483 -6.84 10.13 -27.69
CA LEU A 483 -7.99 10.21 -28.59
C LEU A 483 -8.80 11.48 -28.42
N LEU A 484 -9.06 11.84 -27.16
CA LEU A 484 -9.81 13.06 -26.85
C LEU A 484 -9.08 14.32 -27.34
N PHE A 485 -7.75 14.36 -27.21
CA PHE A 485 -6.93 15.46 -27.72
C PHE A 485 -6.91 15.51 -29.27
N TYR A 486 -6.82 14.36 -29.90
CA TYR A 486 -6.79 14.28 -31.34
C TYR A 486 -8.08 14.84 -31.99
N PHE A 487 -9.25 14.45 -31.48
CA PHE A 487 -10.53 14.92 -31.98
C PHE A 487 -10.97 16.28 -31.46
N GLY A 488 -10.63 16.60 -30.20
CA GLY A 488 -11.07 17.83 -29.54
C GLY A 488 -10.10 19.01 -29.65
N GLY A 489 -8.87 18.78 -30.18
CA GLY A 489 -7.85 19.82 -30.34
C GLY A 489 -7.51 20.59 -29.07
N PHE A 490 -7.15 21.84 -29.21
CA PHE A 490 -6.76 22.70 -28.09
C PHE A 490 -7.83 22.87 -27.01
N ILE A 491 -9.13 22.82 -27.39
CA ILE A 491 -10.24 22.96 -26.42
C ILE A 491 -10.20 21.79 -25.43
N ALA A 492 -10.04 20.55 -25.91
CA ALA A 492 -9.97 19.38 -25.07
C ALA A 492 -8.68 19.37 -24.23
N MET A 493 -7.54 19.81 -24.79
CA MET A 493 -6.28 19.93 -24.06
C MET A 493 -6.43 20.88 -22.87
N PHE A 494 -6.92 22.09 -23.07
CA PHE A 494 -7.09 23.08 -21.98
C PHE A 494 -8.14 22.65 -20.97
N ALA A 495 -9.24 22.03 -21.40
CA ALA A 495 -10.26 21.51 -20.47
C ALA A 495 -9.68 20.42 -19.54
N LEU A 496 -8.89 19.48 -20.09
CA LEU A 496 -8.26 18.43 -19.29
C LEU A 496 -7.11 18.96 -18.42
N MET A 497 -6.37 19.97 -18.86
CA MET A 497 -5.39 20.66 -18.00
C MET A 497 -6.04 21.26 -16.75
N ILE A 498 -7.16 21.94 -16.90
CA ILE A 498 -7.94 22.49 -15.77
C ILE A 498 -8.47 21.37 -14.87
N LEU A 499 -8.98 20.29 -15.47
CA LEU A 499 -9.51 19.14 -14.74
C LEU A 499 -8.41 18.42 -13.94
N ALA A 500 -7.22 18.23 -14.52
CA ALA A 500 -6.07 17.63 -13.83
C ALA A 500 -5.64 18.48 -12.63
N ALA A 501 -5.51 19.79 -12.81
CA ALA A 501 -5.22 20.72 -11.71
C ALA A 501 -6.27 20.62 -10.59
N PHE A 502 -7.56 20.55 -10.93
CA PHE A 502 -8.64 20.38 -9.96
C PHE A 502 -8.52 19.06 -9.18
N PHE A 503 -8.23 17.93 -9.85
CA PHE A 503 -8.10 16.64 -9.17
C PHE A 503 -6.92 16.61 -8.21
N VAL A 504 -5.77 17.14 -8.59
CA VAL A 504 -4.58 17.24 -7.72
C VAL A 504 -4.88 18.06 -6.45
N VAL A 505 -5.52 19.21 -6.60
CA VAL A 505 -5.90 20.06 -5.45
C VAL A 505 -6.93 19.37 -4.56
N LYS A 506 -7.96 18.78 -5.14
CA LYS A 506 -9.02 18.06 -4.42
C LYS A 506 -8.47 16.82 -3.69
N GLY A 507 -7.60 16.04 -4.32
CA GLY A 507 -6.95 14.88 -3.72
C GLY A 507 -6.20 15.24 -2.44
N ASN A 508 -5.41 16.32 -2.48
CA ASN A 508 -4.68 16.82 -1.31
C ASN A 508 -5.59 17.31 -0.18
N ILE A 509 -6.70 17.98 -0.49
CA ILE A 509 -7.67 18.47 0.51
C ILE A 509 -8.39 17.29 1.17
N THR A 510 -8.83 16.29 0.39
CA THR A 510 -9.52 15.10 0.89
C THR A 510 -8.62 14.26 1.79
N TYR A 511 -7.35 14.09 1.40
CA TYR A 511 -6.36 13.38 2.21
C TYR A 511 -6.14 14.05 3.58
N ARG A 512 -6.06 15.39 3.60
CA ARG A 512 -5.92 16.15 4.86
C ARG A 512 -7.14 16.01 5.77
N LYS A 513 -8.37 15.99 5.24
CA LYS A 513 -9.61 15.78 6.01
C LYS A 513 -9.67 14.38 6.62
N LYS A 514 -9.38 13.33 5.83
CA LYS A 514 -9.42 11.93 6.29
C LYS A 514 -8.44 11.66 7.44
N LYS A 515 -7.31 12.37 7.51
CA LYS A 515 -6.33 12.24 8.58
C LYS A 515 -6.76 12.89 9.91
N LEU A 516 -7.67 13.86 9.88
CA LEU A 516 -8.22 14.49 11.10
C LEU A 516 -9.26 13.61 11.80
N GLU A 517 -9.82 12.61 11.11
CA GLU A 517 -10.83 11.67 11.62
C GLU A 517 -10.23 10.38 12.17
N ASP A 518 -8.92 10.20 12.19
CA ASP A 518 -8.26 8.96 12.66
C ASP A 518 -8.38 8.86 14.19
N LYS A 519 -9.48 8.22 14.65
CA LYS A 519 -9.83 7.96 16.05
C LYS A 519 -8.91 6.94 16.76
N ASP A 520 -7.92 6.40 16.07
CA ASP A 520 -7.04 5.30 16.53
C ASP A 520 -5.85 5.75 17.41
N ALA A 521 -5.81 7.00 17.89
CA ALA A 521 -4.69 7.51 18.69
C ALA A 521 -4.48 6.70 20.00
N LEU A 522 -5.56 6.18 20.59
CA LEU A 522 -5.52 5.41 21.83
C LEU A 522 -4.92 4.01 21.59
N LEU A 523 -5.29 3.35 20.52
CA LEU A 523 -4.71 2.07 20.09
C LEU A 523 -3.24 2.21 19.69
N ALA A 524 -2.85 3.30 19.06
CA ALA A 524 -1.45 3.59 18.74
C ALA A 524 -0.63 3.74 20.06
N SER A 525 -1.20 4.37 21.10
CA SER A 525 -0.55 4.50 22.41
C SER A 525 -0.38 3.15 23.10
N ILE A 526 -1.39 2.25 23.04
CA ILE A 526 -1.31 0.87 23.54
C ILE A 526 -0.16 0.11 22.85
N MET A 527 -0.03 0.26 21.53
CA MET A 527 0.99 -0.45 20.76
C MET A 527 2.41 0.09 20.97
N HIS A 528 2.58 1.29 21.52
CA HIS A 528 3.88 1.89 21.81
C HIS A 528 4.31 1.81 23.27
N SER A 529 3.41 1.47 24.19
CA SER A 529 3.73 1.30 25.61
C SER A 529 4.42 -0.06 25.86
N HIS A 530 5.42 -0.04 26.73
CA HIS A 530 6.14 -1.25 27.21
C HIS A 530 5.76 -1.59 28.65
N ASP A 531 4.97 -0.76 29.30
CA ASP A 531 4.48 -0.97 30.65
C ASP A 531 3.15 -1.74 30.61
N ALA A 532 3.11 -2.91 31.20
CA ALA A 532 1.99 -3.82 31.16
C ALA A 532 0.73 -3.28 31.86
N GLU A 533 0.90 -2.52 32.96
CA GLU A 533 -0.23 -1.87 33.66
C GLU A 533 -0.87 -0.79 32.81
N ILE A 534 -0.06 0.07 32.18
CA ILE A 534 -0.54 1.13 31.31
C ILE A 534 -1.24 0.51 30.08
N VAL A 535 -0.70 -0.59 29.51
CA VAL A 535 -1.32 -1.31 28.40
C VAL A 535 -2.69 -1.85 28.81
N TRP A 536 -2.80 -2.44 30.00
CA TRP A 536 -4.06 -2.98 30.51
C TRP A 536 -5.14 -1.91 30.71
N ASP A 537 -4.80 -0.80 31.35
CA ASP A 537 -5.74 0.31 31.56
C ASP A 537 -6.20 0.95 30.26
N LEU A 538 -5.28 1.17 29.33
CA LEU A 538 -5.62 1.70 28.01
C LEU A 538 -6.48 0.71 27.21
N LEU A 539 -6.21 -0.60 27.29
CA LEU A 539 -6.98 -1.64 26.62
C LEU A 539 -8.41 -1.70 27.16
N ARG A 540 -8.58 -1.69 28.50
CA ARG A 540 -9.92 -1.64 29.13
C ARG A 540 -10.71 -0.42 28.64
N LYS A 541 -10.09 0.75 28.62
CA LYS A 541 -10.70 2.00 28.17
C LYS A 541 -11.08 1.94 26.69
N HIS A 542 -10.24 1.32 25.86
CA HIS A 542 -10.52 1.12 24.45
C HIS A 542 -11.68 0.15 24.22
N ILE A 543 -11.71 -0.99 24.93
CA ILE A 543 -12.79 -1.98 24.87
C ILE A 543 -14.12 -1.37 25.30
N SER A 544 -14.14 -0.61 26.41
CA SER A 544 -15.31 0.14 26.87
C SER A 544 -15.84 1.06 25.78
N HIS A 545 -14.97 1.86 25.18
CA HIS A 545 -15.35 2.79 24.10
C HIS A 545 -15.88 2.04 22.87
N THR A 546 -15.23 0.96 22.44
CA THR A 546 -15.65 0.15 21.28
C THR A 546 -17.02 -0.46 21.52
N GLN A 547 -17.27 -1.01 22.71
CA GLN A 547 -18.56 -1.62 23.06
C GLN A 547 -19.67 -0.59 23.15
N SER A 548 -19.41 0.55 23.81
CA SER A 548 -20.38 1.65 23.92
C SER A 548 -20.71 2.25 22.56
N ASP A 549 -19.73 2.51 21.71
CA ASP A 549 -19.94 3.05 20.34
C ASP A 549 -20.73 2.07 19.47
N THR A 550 -20.45 0.75 19.59
CA THR A 550 -21.19 -0.28 18.86
C THR A 550 -22.63 -0.38 19.34
N CYS A 551 -22.88 -0.28 20.66
CA CYS A 551 -24.22 -0.30 21.23
C CYS A 551 -25.04 0.91 20.76
N ARG A 552 -24.45 2.12 20.81
CA ARG A 552 -25.09 3.35 20.31
C ARG A 552 -25.40 3.27 18.82
N PHE A 553 -24.42 2.86 18.02
CA PHE A 553 -24.62 2.64 16.59
C PHE A 553 -25.76 1.65 16.31
N THR A 554 -25.85 0.58 17.10
CA THR A 554 -26.91 -0.43 16.97
C THR A 554 -28.28 0.15 17.26
N SER A 555 -28.43 0.92 18.34
CA SER A 555 -29.69 1.61 18.70
C SER A 555 -30.13 2.56 17.60
N GLU A 556 -29.22 3.38 17.07
CA GLU A 556 -29.51 4.32 15.98
C GLU A 556 -29.93 3.60 14.68
N GLN A 557 -29.19 2.58 14.26
CA GLN A 557 -29.50 1.88 13.01
C GLN A 557 -30.76 1.02 13.13
N TYR A 558 -31.02 0.42 14.29
CA TYR A 558 -32.26 -0.31 14.56
C TYR A 558 -33.47 0.60 14.36
N ASN A 559 -33.47 1.78 14.96
CA ASN A 559 -34.55 2.77 14.79
C ASN A 559 -34.67 3.24 13.35
N ARG A 560 -33.52 3.50 12.66
CA ARG A 560 -33.49 3.93 11.26
C ARG A 560 -34.08 2.89 10.29
N ILE A 561 -33.83 1.60 10.54
CA ILE A 561 -34.42 0.50 9.74
C ILE A 561 -35.92 0.46 9.90
N LEU A 562 -36.43 0.55 11.13
CA LEU A 562 -37.86 0.52 11.40
C LEU A 562 -38.59 1.76 10.86
N ASP A 563 -38.00 2.93 11.00
CA ASP A 563 -38.52 4.18 10.43
C ASP A 563 -38.48 4.15 8.89
N GLY A 564 -37.44 3.53 8.31
CA GLY A 564 -37.31 3.32 6.88
C GLY A 564 -38.41 2.40 6.31
N LEU A 565 -38.85 1.40 7.08
CA LEU A 565 -40.01 0.55 6.72
C LEU A 565 -41.31 1.34 6.75
N MET A 566 -41.54 2.11 7.83
CA MET A 566 -42.78 2.87 8.00
C MET A 566 -42.94 4.00 6.97
N SER A 567 -41.82 4.62 6.57
CA SER A 567 -41.81 5.70 5.57
C SER A 567 -41.49 5.23 4.14
N GLU A 568 -41.37 3.92 3.93
CA GLU A 568 -40.99 3.29 2.64
C GLU A 568 -39.73 3.94 2.01
N ASN A 569 -38.77 4.39 2.85
CA ASN A 569 -37.57 5.09 2.43
C ASN A 569 -36.44 4.15 1.99
N LEU A 570 -36.51 3.67 0.75
CA LEU A 570 -35.50 2.79 0.16
C LEU A 570 -34.09 3.40 0.15
N LYS A 571 -33.96 4.71 -0.08
CA LYS A 571 -32.64 5.40 -0.06
C LYS A 571 -32.01 5.33 1.33
N GLY A 572 -32.80 5.54 2.38
CA GLY A 572 -32.36 5.41 3.77
C GLY A 572 -31.93 3.99 4.12
N LEU A 573 -32.71 2.97 3.69
CA LEU A 573 -32.37 1.56 3.92
C LEU A 573 -31.07 1.14 3.18
N ARG A 574 -30.86 1.58 1.95
CA ARG A 574 -29.62 1.33 1.20
C ARG A 574 -28.40 2.03 1.84
N ALA A 575 -28.58 3.24 2.35
CA ALA A 575 -27.53 3.94 3.09
C ALA A 575 -27.16 3.20 4.38
N THR A 576 -28.16 2.70 5.13
CA THR A 576 -27.95 1.87 6.33
C THR A 576 -27.18 0.59 5.99
N GLN A 577 -27.47 -0.05 4.85
CA GLN A 577 -26.75 -1.25 4.42
C GLN A 577 -25.24 -1.00 4.24
N LEU A 578 -24.87 0.14 3.66
CA LEU A 578 -23.46 0.54 3.51
C LEU A 578 -22.81 0.79 4.88
N LEU A 579 -23.50 1.53 5.78
CA LEU A 579 -23.00 1.80 7.13
C LEU A 579 -22.77 0.51 7.93
N LEU A 580 -23.67 -0.48 7.82
CA LEU A 580 -23.51 -1.78 8.48
C LEU A 580 -22.30 -2.56 7.92
N LYS A 581 -22.02 -2.45 6.61
CA LYS A 581 -20.86 -3.08 6.00
C LYS A 581 -19.57 -2.45 6.51
N ASP A 582 -19.49 -1.12 6.52
CA ASP A 582 -18.31 -0.38 6.98
C ASP A 582 -18.04 -0.64 8.46
N LYS A 583 -19.10 -0.63 9.30
CA LYS A 583 -18.95 -0.95 10.73
C LYS A 583 -18.50 -2.38 10.99
N GLN A 584 -18.96 -3.34 10.17
CA GLN A 584 -18.51 -4.73 10.27
C GLN A 584 -17.00 -4.87 9.99
N GLU A 585 -16.49 -4.16 8.99
CA GLU A 585 -15.07 -4.16 8.65
C GLU A 585 -14.23 -3.44 9.72
N GLU A 586 -14.74 -2.35 10.29
CA GLU A 586 -14.14 -1.65 11.43
C GLU A 586 -14.00 -2.60 12.63
N LEU A 587 -15.09 -3.26 13.05
CA LEU A 587 -15.08 -4.16 14.21
C LEU A 587 -14.14 -5.37 14.03
N LYS A 588 -13.99 -5.88 12.80
CA LYS A 588 -13.00 -6.93 12.53
C LYS A 588 -11.57 -6.46 12.78
N ARG A 589 -11.24 -5.24 12.32
CA ARG A 589 -9.91 -4.64 12.52
C ARG A 589 -9.64 -4.34 13.99
N VAL A 590 -10.61 -3.73 14.67
CA VAL A 590 -10.52 -3.39 16.09
C VAL A 590 -10.32 -4.65 16.94
N ARG A 591 -11.14 -5.69 16.73
CA ARG A 591 -11.03 -6.96 17.43
C ARG A 591 -9.63 -7.58 17.35
N HIS A 592 -9.04 -7.58 16.15
CA HIS A 592 -7.71 -8.14 15.95
C HIS A 592 -6.66 -7.37 16.73
N ARG A 593 -6.71 -6.04 16.72
CA ARG A 593 -5.77 -5.17 17.44
C ARG A 593 -5.92 -5.30 18.95
N GLU A 594 -7.13 -5.34 19.47
CA GLU A 594 -7.42 -5.58 20.88
C GLU A 594 -6.90 -6.95 21.33
N PHE A 595 -7.04 -7.97 20.49
CA PHE A 595 -6.51 -9.31 20.75
C PHE A 595 -4.98 -9.32 20.83
N VAL A 596 -4.28 -8.64 19.93
CA VAL A 596 -2.81 -8.47 19.99
C VAL A 596 -2.40 -7.72 21.25
N ALA A 597 -3.15 -6.70 21.66
CA ALA A 597 -2.88 -5.96 22.90
C ALA A 597 -3.08 -6.85 24.14
N LEU A 598 -4.07 -7.73 24.15
CA LEU A 598 -4.31 -8.69 25.23
C LEU A 598 -3.13 -9.66 25.45
N HIS A 599 -2.41 -10.02 24.39
CA HIS A 599 -1.22 -10.87 24.51
C HIS A 599 0.05 -10.14 25.00
N ARG A 600 -0.02 -8.85 25.23
CA ARG A 600 1.10 -8.05 25.75
C ARG A 600 1.01 -7.78 27.26
N ILE A 601 -0.10 -8.12 27.87
CA ILE A 601 -0.28 -8.03 29.34
C ILE A 601 0.18 -9.34 29.99
N PRO A 602 0.40 -9.35 31.34
CA PRO A 602 0.78 -10.55 32.07
C PRO A 602 -0.16 -11.72 31.76
N GLU A 603 0.41 -12.92 31.67
CA GLU A 603 -0.29 -14.13 31.20
C GLU A 603 -1.45 -14.53 32.12
N ASP A 604 -1.32 -14.31 33.42
CA ASP A 604 -2.34 -14.53 34.44
C ASP A 604 -3.58 -13.66 34.22
N ILE A 605 -3.39 -12.36 33.98
CA ILE A 605 -4.46 -11.39 33.70
C ILE A 605 -5.11 -11.70 32.35
N ALA A 606 -4.29 -12.00 31.33
CA ALA A 606 -4.76 -12.34 30.02
C ALA A 606 -5.64 -13.59 30.03
N LEU A 607 -5.26 -14.64 30.75
CA LEU A 607 -6.03 -15.88 30.86
C LEU A 607 -7.35 -15.66 31.64
N GLU A 608 -7.35 -14.89 32.72
CA GLU A 608 -8.55 -14.59 33.49
C GLU A 608 -9.62 -13.86 32.65
N HIS A 609 -9.19 -12.88 31.85
CA HIS A 609 -10.09 -12.03 31.09
C HIS A 609 -10.37 -12.49 29.65
N ASN A 610 -9.67 -13.51 29.12
CA ASN A 610 -9.77 -13.98 27.74
C ASN A 610 -11.21 -14.36 27.33
N THR A 611 -11.92 -15.12 28.14
CA THR A 611 -13.29 -15.55 27.86
C THR A 611 -14.24 -14.37 27.74
N TRP A 612 -14.10 -13.39 28.61
CA TRP A 612 -14.95 -12.21 28.66
C TRP A 612 -14.65 -11.25 27.50
N PHE A 613 -13.37 -11.12 27.15
CA PHE A 613 -12.94 -10.39 25.96
C PHE A 613 -13.60 -10.96 24.70
N HIS A 614 -13.50 -12.28 24.49
CA HIS A 614 -14.08 -12.93 23.33
C HIS A 614 -15.61 -12.84 23.29
N LEU A 615 -16.27 -12.94 24.45
CA LEU A 615 -17.73 -12.80 24.54
C LEU A 615 -18.16 -11.38 24.16
N GLY A 616 -17.47 -10.34 24.67
CA GLY A 616 -17.77 -8.94 24.33
C GLY A 616 -17.52 -8.63 22.85
N ALA A 617 -16.38 -9.05 22.31
CA ALA A 617 -16.04 -8.86 20.91
C ALA A 617 -17.00 -9.61 19.96
N ASN A 618 -17.45 -10.81 20.34
CA ASN A 618 -18.46 -11.56 19.58
C ASN A 618 -19.82 -10.84 19.63
N SER A 619 -20.22 -10.30 20.79
CA SER A 619 -21.48 -9.55 20.94
C SER A 619 -21.51 -8.33 20.02
N ASN A 620 -20.40 -7.59 19.88
CA ASN A 620 -20.28 -6.49 18.94
C ASN A 620 -20.54 -6.92 17.49
N GLN A 621 -20.03 -8.07 17.08
CA GLN A 621 -20.27 -8.60 15.73
C GLN A 621 -21.71 -9.11 15.56
N GLN A 622 -22.27 -9.76 16.59
CA GLN A 622 -23.63 -10.26 16.57
C GLN A 622 -24.66 -9.15 16.43
N PHE A 623 -24.44 -7.97 17.02
CA PHE A 623 -25.30 -6.80 16.80
C PHE A 623 -25.40 -6.44 15.31
N ILE A 624 -24.28 -6.39 14.62
CA ILE A 624 -24.27 -6.07 13.17
C ILE A 624 -24.96 -7.17 12.35
N TYR A 625 -24.78 -8.44 12.71
CA TYR A 625 -25.48 -9.54 12.04
C TYR A 625 -26.98 -9.51 12.29
N CYS A 626 -27.42 -9.18 13.52
CA CYS A 626 -28.83 -9.02 13.85
C CYS A 626 -29.47 -7.90 13.03
N LEU A 627 -28.81 -6.72 12.95
CA LEU A 627 -29.28 -5.61 12.12
C LEU A 627 -29.32 -5.96 10.62
N LYS A 628 -28.41 -6.77 10.12
CA LYS A 628 -28.47 -7.24 8.72
C LYS A 628 -29.64 -8.17 8.47
N ARG A 629 -29.90 -9.12 9.36
CA ARG A 629 -31.06 -10.02 9.27
C ARG A 629 -32.40 -9.27 9.37
N LEU A 630 -32.41 -8.15 10.12
CA LEU A 630 -33.56 -7.25 10.17
C LEU A 630 -33.70 -6.44 8.88
N LEU A 631 -32.57 -5.87 8.37
CA LEU A 631 -32.60 -4.96 7.23
C LEU A 631 -32.90 -5.65 5.90
N GLU A 632 -32.33 -6.83 5.64
CA GLU A 632 -32.45 -7.48 4.32
C GLU A 632 -33.87 -7.76 3.91
N PRO A 633 -34.73 -8.43 4.73
CA PRO A 633 -36.13 -8.66 4.39
C PRO A 633 -36.95 -7.37 4.27
N ILE A 634 -36.69 -6.39 5.15
CA ILE A 634 -37.33 -5.07 5.12
C ILE A 634 -36.99 -4.33 3.83
N LYS A 635 -35.73 -4.29 3.47
CA LYS A 635 -35.27 -3.64 2.23
C LYS A 635 -35.88 -4.31 1.00
N GLU A 636 -35.88 -5.65 0.95
CA GLU A 636 -36.50 -6.40 -0.15
C GLU A 636 -38.00 -6.13 -0.25
N HIS A 637 -38.68 -6.01 0.88
CA HIS A 637 -40.11 -5.68 0.93
C HIS A 637 -40.39 -4.31 0.32
N VAL A 638 -39.61 -3.30 0.70
CA VAL A 638 -39.78 -1.93 0.19
C VAL A 638 -39.31 -1.81 -1.28
N ASP A 639 -38.22 -2.49 -1.67
CA ASP A 639 -37.70 -2.46 -3.04
C ASP A 639 -38.65 -3.10 -4.06
N ASN A 640 -39.34 -4.17 -3.67
CA ASN A 640 -40.34 -4.85 -4.49
C ASN A 640 -41.74 -4.19 -4.45
N ASN A 641 -41.88 -3.07 -3.75
CA ASN A 641 -43.14 -2.30 -3.65
C ASN A 641 -44.32 -3.17 -3.20
N PHE A 642 -44.10 -4.04 -2.19
CA PHE A 642 -45.15 -4.89 -1.62
C PHE A 642 -46.13 -4.07 -0.78
N THR A 643 -47.27 -4.65 -0.47
CA THR A 643 -48.29 -4.01 0.37
C THR A 643 -47.71 -3.50 1.69
N PRO A 644 -47.90 -2.22 2.07
CA PRO A 644 -47.36 -1.67 3.32
C PRO A 644 -47.73 -2.48 4.54
N VAL A 645 -46.83 -2.54 5.51
CA VAL A 645 -47.12 -3.21 6.80
C VAL A 645 -48.27 -2.44 7.51
N PRO A 646 -49.34 -3.12 7.97
CA PRO A 646 -50.44 -2.45 8.62
C PRO A 646 -50.02 -1.60 9.82
N ALA A 647 -50.45 -0.35 9.90
CA ALA A 647 -50.09 0.57 10.98
C ALA A 647 -50.42 0.00 12.36
N ALA A 648 -51.48 -0.78 12.47
CA ALA A 648 -51.90 -1.44 13.73
C ALA A 648 -50.80 -2.36 14.30
N PHE A 649 -50.02 -3.05 13.46
CA PHE A 649 -48.90 -3.90 13.93
C PHE A 649 -47.78 -3.07 14.52
N MET A 650 -47.47 -1.95 13.89
CA MET A 650 -46.41 -1.07 14.35
C MET A 650 -46.81 -0.28 15.60
N GLU A 651 -48.10 0.04 15.75
CA GLU A 651 -48.62 0.68 16.97
C GLU A 651 -48.60 -0.27 18.17
N GLU A 652 -48.96 -1.54 17.98
CA GLU A 652 -48.88 -2.58 19.00
C GLU A 652 -47.45 -2.83 19.43
N PHE A 653 -46.47 -2.71 18.53
CA PHE A 653 -45.03 -2.88 18.79
C PHE A 653 -44.35 -1.63 19.39
N ARG A 654 -44.87 -0.43 19.16
CA ARG A 654 -44.27 0.86 19.56
C ARG A 654 -43.85 0.95 21.02
N PRO A 655 -44.63 0.52 22.03
CA PRO A 655 -44.24 0.56 23.43
C PRO A 655 -43.01 -0.29 23.71
N ILE A 656 -42.91 -1.47 23.10
CA ILE A 656 -41.81 -2.39 23.26
C ILE A 656 -40.54 -1.82 22.55
N ARG A 657 -40.70 -1.27 21.34
CA ARG A 657 -39.61 -0.57 20.63
C ARG A 657 -38.99 0.52 21.48
N ASN A 658 -39.81 1.39 22.09
CA ASN A 658 -39.30 2.49 22.94
C ASN A 658 -38.54 1.96 24.16
N ARG A 659 -39.05 0.88 24.81
CA ARG A 659 -38.32 0.25 25.91
C ARG A 659 -37.02 -0.36 25.48
N ILE A 660 -36.93 -1.01 24.32
CA ILE A 660 -35.68 -1.52 23.77
C ILE A 660 -34.70 -0.39 23.56
N GLY A 661 -35.14 0.75 23.01
CA GLY A 661 -34.29 1.95 22.85
C GLY A 661 -33.73 2.42 24.21
N ASN A 662 -34.58 2.61 25.21
CA ASN A 662 -34.16 3.03 26.54
C ASN A 662 -33.17 2.06 27.18
N LEU A 663 -33.39 0.73 27.07
CA LEU A 663 -32.46 -0.29 27.58
C LEU A 663 -31.10 -0.27 26.88
N MET A 664 -31.11 -0.03 25.58
CA MET A 664 -29.86 0.13 24.80
C MET A 664 -29.10 1.40 25.23
N ASP A 665 -29.80 2.51 25.46
CA ASP A 665 -29.20 3.77 25.89
C ASP A 665 -28.63 3.66 27.33
N GLU A 666 -29.34 3.05 28.26
CA GLU A 666 -28.84 2.75 29.62
C GLU A 666 -27.64 1.80 29.56
N THR A 667 -27.68 0.80 28.69
CA THR A 667 -26.52 -0.09 28.49
C THR A 667 -25.32 0.68 27.95
N CYS A 668 -25.52 1.58 27.00
CA CYS A 668 -24.47 2.44 26.45
C CYS A 668 -23.85 3.33 27.52
N GLU A 669 -24.65 3.90 28.42
CA GLU A 669 -24.18 4.71 29.54
C GLU A 669 -23.33 3.89 30.52
N MET A 670 -23.80 2.69 30.90
CA MET A 670 -23.02 1.79 31.77
C MET A 670 -21.69 1.36 31.14
N LEU A 671 -21.67 1.11 29.83
CA LEU A 671 -20.45 0.78 29.11
C LEU A 671 -19.47 1.96 29.03
N THR A 672 -19.98 3.19 28.90
CA THR A 672 -19.18 4.41 28.82
C THR A 672 -18.56 4.79 30.15
N THR A 673 -19.37 4.71 31.22
CA THR A 673 -18.96 5.08 32.59
C THR A 673 -18.26 3.97 33.36
N CYS A 674 -18.29 2.75 32.83
CA CYS A 674 -17.83 1.52 33.51
C CYS A 674 -18.51 1.30 34.87
N CYS A 675 -19.71 1.89 35.10
CA CYS A 675 -20.50 1.76 36.30
C CYS A 675 -21.67 0.81 36.06
N PHE A 676 -21.70 -0.34 36.74
CA PHE A 676 -22.66 -1.41 36.51
C PHE A 676 -23.72 -1.54 37.63
N ASP A 677 -23.98 -0.49 38.39
CA ASP A 677 -24.91 -0.51 39.54
C ASP A 677 -26.34 -0.85 39.14
N HIS A 678 -26.77 -0.48 37.95
CA HIS A 678 -28.12 -0.73 37.41
C HIS A 678 -28.24 -2.00 36.55
N GLU A 679 -27.17 -2.83 36.44
CA GLU A 679 -27.15 -4.03 35.60
C GLU A 679 -28.33 -4.96 35.87
N LYS A 680 -28.61 -5.26 37.16
CA LYS A 680 -29.71 -6.19 37.54
C LYS A 680 -31.04 -5.71 37.02
N ARG A 681 -31.34 -4.42 37.24
CA ARG A 681 -32.63 -3.82 36.75
C ARG A 681 -32.74 -3.92 35.23
N VAL A 682 -31.70 -3.55 34.52
CA VAL A 682 -31.68 -3.59 33.03
C VAL A 682 -31.87 -5.03 32.53
N LEU A 683 -31.25 -6.02 33.16
CA LEU A 683 -31.39 -7.42 32.81
C LEU A 683 -32.81 -7.96 33.09
N GLU A 684 -33.44 -7.55 34.19
CA GLU A 684 -34.83 -7.92 34.54
C GLU A 684 -35.83 -7.30 33.57
N GLU A 685 -35.70 -6.01 33.26
CA GLU A 685 -36.52 -5.33 32.28
C GLU A 685 -36.38 -5.91 30.86
N ALA A 686 -35.13 -6.25 30.46
CA ALA A 686 -34.90 -6.92 29.17
C ALA A 686 -35.59 -8.29 29.10
N GLU A 687 -35.60 -9.05 30.20
CA GLU A 687 -36.28 -10.34 30.26
C GLU A 687 -37.82 -10.17 30.20
N LEU A 688 -38.38 -9.12 30.79
CA LEU A 688 -39.79 -8.76 30.68
C LEU A 688 -40.14 -8.39 29.21
N CYS A 689 -39.35 -7.54 28.56
CA CYS A 689 -39.54 -7.21 27.16
C CYS A 689 -39.49 -8.45 26.25
N LYS A 690 -38.60 -9.40 26.52
CA LYS A 690 -38.53 -10.67 25.76
C LYS A 690 -39.80 -11.51 25.93
N LYS A 691 -40.36 -11.59 27.12
CA LYS A 691 -41.61 -12.29 27.37
C LYS A 691 -42.76 -11.65 26.61
N GLU A 692 -42.86 -10.32 26.60
CA GLU A 692 -43.86 -9.58 25.85
C GLU A 692 -43.71 -9.77 24.33
N LEU A 693 -42.46 -9.72 23.79
CA LEU A 693 -42.20 -10.01 22.39
C LEU A 693 -42.65 -11.44 22.02
N SER A 694 -42.37 -12.41 22.89
CA SER A 694 -42.81 -13.81 22.68
C SER A 694 -44.30 -13.95 22.69
N ALA A 695 -45.01 -13.26 23.60
CA ALA A 695 -46.46 -13.25 23.67
C ALA A 695 -47.05 -12.59 22.42
N LEU A 696 -46.54 -11.45 21.99
CA LEU A 696 -46.97 -10.74 20.80
C LEU A 696 -46.75 -11.59 19.53
N ARG A 697 -45.63 -12.28 19.43
CA ARG A 697 -45.31 -13.21 18.34
C ARG A 697 -46.34 -14.36 18.30
N LYS A 698 -46.65 -14.97 19.44
CA LYS A 698 -47.65 -16.04 19.54
C LYS A 698 -49.04 -15.54 19.11
N THR A 699 -49.45 -14.40 19.62
CA THR A 699 -50.76 -13.77 19.27
C THR A 699 -50.82 -13.49 17.78
N HIS A 700 -49.73 -13.03 17.17
CA HIS A 700 -49.69 -12.75 15.73
C HIS A 700 -49.78 -14.05 14.88
N ILE A 701 -49.07 -15.12 15.28
CA ILE A 701 -49.18 -16.44 14.64
C ILE A 701 -50.63 -16.98 14.73
N ASP A 702 -51.27 -16.89 15.91
CA ASP A 702 -52.66 -17.31 16.10
C ASP A 702 -53.62 -16.50 15.20
N ARG A 703 -53.35 -15.19 15.02
CA ARG A 703 -54.10 -14.34 14.07
C ARG A 703 -53.92 -14.78 12.62
N MET A 704 -52.70 -15.16 12.24
CA MET A 704 -52.43 -15.67 10.89
C MET A 704 -53.14 -16.99 10.59
N GLN A 705 -53.20 -17.91 11.55
CA GLN A 705 -53.87 -19.20 11.40
C GLN A 705 -55.38 -19.09 11.25
N ARG A 706 -55.98 -18.03 11.82
CA ARG A 706 -57.44 -17.78 11.75
C ARG A 706 -57.88 -17.03 10.48
N ARG A 707 -56.94 -16.42 9.71
CA ARG A 707 -57.23 -15.69 8.47
C ARG A 707 -56.99 -16.60 7.25
N THR A 708 -58.04 -16.80 6.45
CA THR A 708 -58.03 -17.65 5.24
C THR A 708 -57.69 -16.92 3.94
N GLY A 709 -57.04 -15.73 4.00
CA GLY A 709 -56.76 -14.91 2.83
C GLY A 709 -55.25 -14.79 2.54
N THR A 710 -54.83 -14.91 1.28
CA THR A 710 -53.45 -14.92 0.80
C THR A 710 -52.77 -13.55 0.75
N SER A 711 -53.49 -12.44 0.95
CA SER A 711 -53.01 -11.07 0.71
C SER A 711 -52.01 -10.53 1.76
N ASP A 712 -52.04 -11.03 3.01
CA ASP A 712 -51.27 -10.46 4.13
C ASP A 712 -50.08 -11.32 4.58
N TYR A 713 -49.75 -12.40 3.86
CA TYR A 713 -48.75 -13.35 4.32
C TYR A 713 -47.34 -12.71 4.36
N LYS A 714 -46.98 -11.93 3.35
CA LYS A 714 -45.64 -11.30 3.27
C LYS A 714 -45.40 -10.24 4.36
N THR A 715 -46.41 -9.38 4.59
CA THR A 715 -46.35 -8.35 5.64
C THR A 715 -46.30 -8.98 7.04
N SER A 716 -46.99 -10.09 7.25
CA SER A 716 -46.93 -10.84 8.48
C SER A 716 -45.57 -11.47 8.74
N LEU A 717 -44.89 -11.99 7.70
CA LEU A 717 -43.52 -12.51 7.82
C LEU A 717 -42.52 -11.41 8.20
N ILE A 718 -42.65 -10.21 7.60
CA ILE A 718 -41.78 -9.05 7.97
C ILE A 718 -42.00 -8.69 9.44
N TYR A 719 -43.27 -8.64 9.89
CA TYR A 719 -43.57 -8.34 11.29
C TYR A 719 -43.02 -9.40 12.26
N LEU A 720 -43.14 -10.68 11.93
CA LEU A 720 -42.53 -11.78 12.71
C LEU A 720 -41.02 -11.68 12.76
N ASN A 721 -40.36 -11.31 11.65
CA ASN A 721 -38.94 -11.09 11.60
C ASN A 721 -38.51 -9.92 12.52
N ILE A 722 -39.28 -8.80 12.52
CA ILE A 722 -39.03 -7.66 13.41
C ILE A 722 -39.11 -8.11 14.88
N LEU A 723 -40.13 -8.86 15.27
CA LEU A 723 -40.27 -9.33 16.64
C LEU A 723 -39.14 -10.28 17.05
N GLN A 724 -38.73 -11.18 16.16
CA GLN A 724 -37.67 -12.15 16.40
C GLN A 724 -36.29 -11.46 16.53
N GLU A 725 -35.94 -10.58 15.59
CA GLU A 725 -34.63 -9.89 15.64
C GLU A 725 -34.56 -8.87 16.79
N SER A 726 -35.69 -8.28 17.19
CA SER A 726 -35.78 -7.46 18.41
C SER A 726 -35.52 -8.27 19.68
N GLN A 727 -36.02 -9.51 19.75
CA GLN A 727 -35.76 -10.41 20.85
C GLN A 727 -34.25 -10.83 20.87
N GLU A 728 -33.65 -11.08 19.72
CA GLU A 728 -32.26 -11.43 19.59
C GLU A 728 -31.33 -10.25 19.98
N LEU A 729 -31.73 -9.02 19.63
CA LEU A 729 -31.03 -7.80 20.04
C LEU A 729 -30.89 -7.70 21.56
N LEU A 730 -31.96 -7.98 22.31
CA LEU A 730 -31.97 -8.02 23.78
C LEU A 730 -31.06 -9.15 24.32
N ASN A 731 -31.00 -10.31 23.67
CA ASN A 731 -30.11 -11.40 24.05
C ASN A 731 -28.62 -10.99 23.89
N ILE A 732 -28.28 -10.38 22.78
CA ILE A 732 -26.93 -9.91 22.50
C ILE A 732 -26.53 -8.82 23.51
N MET A 733 -27.39 -7.85 23.78
CA MET A 733 -27.19 -6.80 24.78
C MET A 733 -26.89 -7.38 26.16
N ARG A 734 -27.64 -8.40 26.59
CA ARG A 734 -27.42 -9.11 27.86
C ARG A 734 -26.06 -9.78 27.92
N HIS A 735 -25.62 -10.44 26.82
CA HIS A 735 -24.28 -11.06 26.75
C HIS A 735 -23.18 -10.02 26.80
N GLN A 736 -23.35 -8.91 26.08
CA GLN A 736 -22.40 -7.81 26.09
C GLN A 736 -22.26 -7.19 27.49
N LEU A 737 -23.37 -6.91 28.14
CA LEU A 737 -23.34 -6.30 29.49
C LEU A 737 -22.66 -7.20 30.52
N LYS A 738 -22.95 -8.52 30.48
CA LYS A 738 -22.25 -9.50 31.35
C LYS A 738 -20.75 -9.57 31.08
N ALA A 739 -20.35 -9.57 29.80
CA ALA A 739 -18.95 -9.59 29.42
C ALA A 739 -18.23 -8.30 29.85
N ALA A 740 -18.87 -7.16 29.61
CA ALA A 740 -18.36 -5.86 30.00
C ALA A 740 -18.15 -5.73 31.51
N ARG A 741 -19.14 -6.13 32.32
CA ARG A 741 -19.00 -6.12 33.77
C ARG A 741 -17.77 -6.93 34.24
N LYS A 742 -17.57 -8.13 33.70
CA LYS A 742 -16.45 -9.00 34.09
C LYS A 742 -15.08 -8.50 33.56
N MET A 743 -15.09 -7.77 32.47
CA MET A 743 -13.86 -7.24 31.84
C MET A 743 -13.48 -5.86 32.38
N LEU A 744 -14.46 -4.99 32.67
CA LEU A 744 -14.28 -3.56 32.92
C LEU A 744 -14.46 -3.16 34.39
N ALA A 745 -15.19 -3.96 35.20
CA ALA A 745 -15.32 -3.67 36.63
C ALA A 745 -13.96 -3.67 37.32
N GLU A 746 -13.69 -2.70 38.18
CA GLU A 746 -12.47 -2.62 38.96
C GLU A 746 -12.38 -3.82 39.91
N ASN A 747 -11.45 -4.73 39.65
CA ASN A 747 -11.03 -5.68 40.68
C ASN A 747 -10.17 -4.91 41.68
N LYS A 748 -10.60 -4.84 42.93
CA LYS A 748 -9.87 -4.26 44.08
C LYS A 748 -8.61 -5.07 44.46
N HIS A 749 -7.89 -5.60 43.49
CA HIS A 749 -6.66 -6.38 43.68
C HIS A 749 -5.50 -5.76 42.88
N PHE A 750 -5.21 -4.49 43.16
CA PHE A 750 -3.88 -3.90 43.01
C PHE A 750 -3.62 -2.99 44.17
#